data_a0794bc26f1a8bddff95e5fa67ac9bde
#
_entry.id   a0794bc26f1a8bddff95e5fa67ac9bde
#
_cell.length_a   1.000
_cell.length_b   1.000
_cell.length_c   1.000
_cell.angle_alpha   90.00
_cell.angle_beta   90.00
_cell.angle_gamma   90.00
#
_symmetry.space_group_name_H-M   'P 1'
#
loop_
_entity.id
_entity.type
_entity.pdbx_description
1 polymer ?
#
loop_
_entity_poly.entity_id
_entity_poly.type
_entity_poly.pdbx_seq_one_letter_code
_entity_poly.pdbx_strand_id
1 'polypeptide(L)'
;FEAERAFMGFGRVDQFGSETFADFARPDLHGDDSPFGNASPAHHMPPVETRTWYHTGVYFDSLGARRLDYRDLAQRFRQEFYALDTLAPPLPPHMVETGDAPAEAYRALRGAPLRSEIYAHDGSERAAHPYQVSETRHRVKQRQPRGGNAHAVFLVDQAEGLSYSYERDPADPRITHTLSLALDAYGNPLRTLSVGYGRRQPDDDLPSPADREQQTKTHITYSEIRYTNAIDDPLTHPDSHRLPLPCETRDFELTGFAPASGGPRFSLEEWVENDFARLDNTPTLPYEGVADGQEPRKRLVEHGRSYFRRDDLGGLLPLGGLAPLALPGETRKLAFTSGLLARIHAGRVTPAQLASHGYLSDNPDHGYWIPSGRVHYSPGPADTPEQELAFARQHFFMVHRNLDPFGTTGTIRHDPYVLHVVETADSLGNRIVAAHDYRVLQPRRVTDPNGNRSEAAYDTLGLVAGSAVMGKVGESAGDSLDGFSANLTEAQITAFLTDPLAHAPALLGRASSRFLYDLHRYRREVQPGFTAVIARERHAAETPPGEATAVQLSLSYSDGAGRVIQSKTPAEPGPLTPEEPPLAVRWVATGWTVYNNKGKPVRQYEPFFDDSPVYLPGKRVGTSSVLFYDPLGRVVASLQPDHTWSKSLFS
;
A
#
# COMPACT_ATOMS: atom_id res chain seq x y z
N PHE A 1 22.52 13.20 -26.48
CA PHE A 1 22.34 14.64 -26.58
C PHE A 1 21.58 14.99 -27.84
N GLU A 2 20.64 15.89 -27.76
CA GLU A 2 19.89 16.45 -28.89
C GLU A 2 20.65 17.60 -29.55
N ALA A 3 20.14 18.08 -30.71
CA ALA A 3 20.72 19.23 -31.42
C ALA A 3 20.90 20.49 -30.53
N GLU A 4 20.02 20.68 -29.54
CA GLU A 4 20.08 21.74 -28.54
C GLU A 4 21.10 21.47 -27.42
N ARG A 5 21.89 20.40 -27.51
CA ARG A 5 22.84 19.92 -26.49
C ARG A 5 22.21 19.56 -25.15
N ALA A 6 20.91 19.37 -25.09
CA ALA A 6 20.23 18.87 -23.90
C ALA A 6 20.58 17.38 -23.68
N PHE A 7 20.88 17.00 -22.44
CA PHE A 7 21.03 15.60 -22.08
C PHE A 7 19.64 14.95 -22.01
N MET A 8 19.42 13.92 -22.83
CA MET A 8 18.10 13.29 -23.00
C MET A 8 17.89 12.04 -22.14
N GLY A 9 18.78 11.76 -21.21
CA GLY A 9 18.72 10.56 -20.35
C GLY A 9 19.47 9.36 -20.96
N PHE A 10 19.34 8.24 -20.28
CA PHE A 10 19.88 6.95 -20.72
C PHE A 10 18.78 6.12 -21.36
N GLY A 11 19.11 5.43 -22.46
CA GLY A 11 18.18 4.52 -23.12
C GLY A 11 18.03 3.18 -22.39
N ARG A 12 19.04 2.78 -21.61
CA ARG A 12 19.02 1.62 -20.74
C ARG A 12 19.68 1.94 -19.40
N VAL A 13 19.11 1.43 -18.33
CA VAL A 13 19.66 1.50 -16.98
C VAL A 13 19.61 0.09 -16.37
N ASP A 14 20.77 -0.39 -15.93
CA ASP A 14 20.90 -1.64 -15.20
C ASP A 14 21.13 -1.31 -13.72
N GLN A 15 20.19 -1.73 -12.88
CA GLN A 15 20.22 -1.50 -11.43
C GLN A 15 20.46 -2.82 -10.72
N PHE A 16 21.49 -2.86 -9.86
CA PHE A 16 21.79 -4.00 -9.01
C PHE A 16 21.32 -3.74 -7.59
N GLY A 17 20.58 -4.69 -7.03
CA GLY A 17 19.94 -4.56 -5.70
C GLY A 17 20.90 -4.77 -4.53
N SER A 18 22.10 -5.32 -4.75
CA SER A 18 23.16 -5.53 -3.75
C SER A 18 24.47 -5.82 -4.46
N GLU A 19 25.58 -5.76 -3.69
CA GLU A 19 26.90 -6.21 -4.15
C GLU A 19 26.99 -7.74 -4.24
N THR A 20 28.00 -8.23 -4.93
CA THR A 20 28.37 -9.65 -4.95
C THR A 20 28.95 -10.05 -3.59
N PHE A 21 28.98 -11.37 -3.28
CA PHE A 21 29.65 -11.85 -2.07
C PHE A 21 31.14 -11.46 -2.01
N ALA A 22 31.83 -11.48 -3.14
CA ALA A 22 33.22 -11.10 -3.22
C ALA A 22 33.45 -9.60 -2.89
N ASP A 23 32.52 -8.72 -3.28
CA ASP A 23 32.58 -7.31 -2.93
C ASP A 23 32.22 -7.09 -1.45
N PHE A 24 31.19 -7.77 -0.96
CA PHE A 24 30.73 -7.71 0.43
C PHE A 24 31.82 -8.20 1.41
N ALA A 25 32.55 -9.24 1.05
CA ALA A 25 33.61 -9.85 1.88
C ALA A 25 34.95 -9.12 1.83
N ARG A 26 35.06 -7.96 1.13
CA ARG A 26 36.31 -7.17 1.11
C ARG A 26 36.59 -6.55 2.46
N PRO A 27 37.85 -6.67 2.98
CA PRO A 27 38.22 -6.19 4.31
C PRO A 27 38.01 -4.69 4.52
N ASP A 28 38.10 -3.90 3.47
CA ASP A 28 38.20 -2.44 3.54
C ASP A 28 36.90 -1.74 3.93
N LEU A 29 35.73 -2.39 3.73
CA LEU A 29 34.44 -1.76 3.94
C LEU A 29 33.82 -2.04 5.32
N HIS A 30 34.12 -3.18 5.93
CA HIS A 30 33.44 -3.67 7.13
C HIS A 30 34.35 -4.04 8.30
N GLY A 31 35.66 -3.85 8.19
CA GLY A 31 36.67 -4.22 9.20
C GLY A 31 36.82 -5.74 9.36
N ASP A 32 38.04 -6.21 9.36
CA ASP A 32 38.39 -7.63 9.20
C ASP A 32 38.02 -8.54 10.40
N ASP A 33 37.64 -8.00 11.56
CA ASP A 33 37.62 -8.74 12.81
C ASP A 33 36.29 -8.76 13.55
N SER A 34 35.16 -8.57 12.90
CA SER A 34 33.88 -8.78 13.59
C SER A 34 33.56 -10.27 13.62
N PRO A 35 33.73 -10.98 14.77
CA PRO A 35 33.32 -12.37 14.92
C PRO A 35 31.77 -12.54 14.76
N PHE A 36 31.07 -11.43 14.55
CA PHE A 36 29.63 -11.31 14.45
C PHE A 36 29.15 -10.98 13.05
N GLY A 37 30.06 -10.95 12.07
CA GLY A 37 29.75 -10.66 10.68
C GLY A 37 28.83 -11.71 10.06
N ASN A 38 27.86 -11.24 9.28
CA ASN A 38 26.98 -12.07 8.45
C ASN A 38 27.67 -12.53 7.15
N ALA A 39 28.99 -12.46 7.09
CA ALA A 39 29.82 -12.78 5.93
C ALA A 39 29.94 -14.29 5.68
N SER A 40 28.82 -14.99 5.63
CA SER A 40 28.78 -16.39 5.22
C SER A 40 28.24 -16.50 3.79
N PRO A 41 28.96 -17.14 2.85
CA PRO A 41 28.44 -17.39 1.50
C PRO A 41 27.09 -18.10 1.49
N ALA A 42 26.86 -18.98 2.46
CA ALA A 42 25.61 -19.74 2.59
C ALA A 42 24.40 -18.86 2.93
N HIS A 43 24.61 -17.67 3.46
CA HIS A 43 23.54 -16.74 3.85
C HIS A 43 23.47 -15.51 2.96
N HIS A 44 24.43 -15.33 2.05
CA HIS A 44 24.47 -14.19 1.16
C HIS A 44 23.43 -14.35 0.04
N MET A 45 22.58 -13.35 -0.11
CA MET A 45 21.64 -13.31 -1.23
C MET A 45 22.31 -12.67 -2.44
N PRO A 46 22.27 -13.35 -3.62
CA PRO A 46 22.86 -12.82 -4.82
C PRO A 46 22.19 -11.53 -5.29
N PRO A 47 22.89 -10.68 -6.07
CA PRO A 47 22.30 -9.49 -6.64
C PRO A 47 21.11 -9.82 -7.54
N VAL A 48 20.08 -8.97 -7.45
CA VAL A 48 19.03 -8.88 -8.46
C VAL A 48 19.41 -7.74 -9.39
N GLU A 49 19.38 -8.00 -10.68
CA GLU A 49 19.55 -7.02 -11.74
C GLU A 49 18.19 -6.66 -12.31
N THR A 50 17.85 -5.37 -12.30
CA THR A 50 16.72 -4.82 -13.03
C THR A 50 17.23 -4.05 -14.24
N ARG A 51 16.98 -4.55 -15.43
CA ARG A 51 17.28 -3.88 -16.70
C ARG A 51 16.05 -3.11 -17.14
N THR A 52 16.17 -1.81 -17.28
CA THR A 52 15.06 -0.99 -17.75
C THR A 52 15.48 -0.18 -18.96
N TRP A 53 14.69 -0.28 -20.02
CA TRP A 53 14.84 0.53 -21.23
C TRP A 53 13.84 1.66 -21.21
N TYR A 54 14.34 2.85 -21.55
CA TYR A 54 13.58 4.10 -21.50
C TYR A 54 13.54 4.77 -22.87
N HIS A 55 12.47 5.52 -23.07
CA HIS A 55 12.42 6.50 -24.14
C HIS A 55 13.37 7.65 -23.85
N THR A 56 14.29 7.92 -24.77
CA THR A 56 15.16 9.09 -24.65
C THR A 56 14.47 10.38 -25.10
N GLY A 57 13.38 10.27 -25.85
CA GLY A 57 12.68 11.43 -26.42
C GLY A 57 13.45 12.14 -27.53
N VAL A 58 14.52 11.55 -28.04
CA VAL A 58 15.32 12.14 -29.11
C VAL A 58 14.58 12.00 -30.43
N TYR A 59 14.49 13.10 -31.17
CA TYR A 59 13.97 13.17 -32.53
C TYR A 59 15.03 13.77 -33.45
N PHE A 60 15.38 13.06 -34.49
CA PHE A 60 16.30 13.54 -35.51
C PHE A 60 15.51 13.87 -36.78
N ASP A 61 15.35 15.14 -37.07
CA ASP A 61 14.86 15.58 -38.35
C ASP A 61 15.96 15.41 -39.43
N SER A 62 15.53 15.12 -40.64
CA SER A 62 16.35 14.66 -41.77
C SER A 62 17.18 15.76 -42.43
N LEU A 63 18.06 16.42 -41.69
CA LEU A 63 19.10 17.26 -42.29
C LEU A 63 20.45 16.52 -42.36
N GLY A 64 20.57 15.68 -43.34
CA GLY A 64 21.83 15.46 -44.09
C GLY A 64 22.82 14.42 -43.59
N ALA A 65 22.65 13.64 -42.54
CA ALA A 65 23.60 12.55 -42.25
C ALA A 65 22.99 11.46 -41.35
N ARG A 66 22.90 10.25 -41.89
CA ARG A 66 22.57 8.98 -41.20
C ARG A 66 21.41 9.07 -40.22
N ARG A 67 20.24 8.85 -40.76
CA ARG A 67 18.99 8.65 -40.02
C ARG A 67 19.16 7.63 -38.88
N LEU A 68 19.38 8.06 -37.66
CA LEU A 68 18.97 7.32 -36.47
C LEU A 68 17.55 7.82 -36.13
N ASP A 69 16.56 7.31 -36.84
CA ASP A 69 15.16 7.50 -36.46
C ASP A 69 14.97 6.89 -35.08
N TYR A 70 14.14 7.51 -34.25
CA TYR A 70 13.70 6.94 -32.96
C TYR A 70 13.23 5.48 -33.09
N ARG A 71 12.60 5.13 -34.21
CA ARG A 71 12.23 3.76 -34.56
C ARG A 71 13.44 2.82 -34.61
N ASP A 72 14.57 3.30 -35.05
CA ASP A 72 15.80 2.51 -35.11
C ASP A 72 16.40 2.28 -33.72
N LEU A 73 16.28 3.24 -32.78
CA LEU A 73 16.71 3.06 -31.40
C LEU A 73 15.83 2.04 -30.68
N ALA A 74 14.50 2.14 -30.79
CA ALA A 74 13.58 1.18 -30.22
C ALA A 74 13.79 -0.23 -30.81
N GLN A 75 14.10 -0.34 -32.11
CA GLN A 75 14.41 -1.61 -32.77
C GLN A 75 15.75 -2.20 -32.31
N ARG A 76 16.76 -1.37 -32.04
CA ARG A 76 18.02 -1.81 -31.43
C ARG A 76 17.82 -2.34 -30.03
N PHE A 77 17.04 -1.65 -29.17
CA PHE A 77 16.74 -2.15 -27.84
C PHE A 77 16.05 -3.51 -27.88
N ARG A 78 15.17 -3.74 -28.85
CA ARG A 78 14.50 -5.04 -29.03
C ARG A 78 15.47 -6.21 -29.22
N GLN A 79 16.66 -5.96 -29.76
CA GLN A 79 17.71 -6.99 -29.93
C GLN A 79 18.35 -7.37 -28.60
N GLU A 80 18.22 -6.52 -27.58
CA GLU A 80 18.74 -6.75 -26.23
C GLU A 80 17.70 -7.41 -25.29
N PHE A 81 16.43 -7.48 -25.70
CA PHE A 81 15.34 -8.03 -24.93
C PHE A 81 15.46 -9.54 -24.76
N TYR A 82 14.96 -10.03 -23.63
CA TYR A 82 14.78 -11.47 -23.45
C TYR A 82 13.90 -12.05 -24.56
N ALA A 83 14.41 -13.05 -25.27
CA ALA A 83 13.79 -13.60 -26.46
C ALA A 83 13.63 -15.14 -26.45
N LEU A 84 13.91 -15.79 -25.32
CA LEU A 84 13.81 -17.26 -25.22
C LEU A 84 12.36 -17.77 -25.14
N ASP A 85 11.40 -16.90 -24.81
CA ASP A 85 9.97 -17.20 -24.95
C ASP A 85 9.45 -16.72 -26.31
N THR A 86 9.35 -17.63 -27.26
CA THR A 86 8.88 -17.33 -28.61
C THR A 86 7.37 -17.00 -28.68
N LEU A 87 6.60 -17.31 -27.63
CA LEU A 87 5.18 -16.97 -27.51
C LEU A 87 4.94 -15.61 -26.86
N ALA A 88 6.01 -14.89 -26.50
CA ALA A 88 5.95 -13.56 -25.90
C ALA A 88 6.56 -12.49 -26.84
N PRO A 89 5.98 -12.22 -28.02
CA PRO A 89 6.48 -11.18 -28.91
C PRO A 89 6.36 -9.80 -28.21
N PRO A 90 7.30 -8.87 -28.42
CA PRO A 90 7.24 -7.52 -27.88
C PRO A 90 5.97 -6.77 -28.30
N LEU A 91 5.54 -5.79 -27.49
CA LEU A 91 4.43 -4.89 -27.85
C LEU A 91 4.73 -4.12 -29.15
N PRO A 92 3.71 -3.71 -29.90
CA PRO A 92 3.87 -2.83 -31.06
C PRO A 92 4.55 -1.51 -30.71
N PRO A 93 5.04 -0.73 -31.69
CA PRO A 93 5.59 0.60 -31.46
C PRO A 93 4.57 1.54 -30.81
N HIS A 94 5.08 2.61 -30.16
CA HIS A 94 4.23 3.64 -29.56
C HIS A 94 3.38 4.36 -30.61
N MET A 95 2.24 4.86 -30.14
CA MET A 95 1.29 5.62 -30.96
C MET A 95 1.61 7.11 -30.78
N VAL A 96 2.31 7.72 -31.73
CA VAL A 96 2.72 9.12 -31.61
C VAL A 96 2.03 9.98 -32.65
N GLU A 97 1.14 10.84 -32.18
CA GLU A 97 0.56 11.92 -32.97
C GLU A 97 1.49 13.13 -32.88
N THR A 98 2.20 13.40 -33.98
CA THR A 98 3.24 14.45 -33.99
C THR A 98 2.72 15.85 -34.21
N GLY A 99 1.58 16.00 -34.86
CA GLY A 99 1.00 17.31 -35.21
C GLY A 99 2.00 18.20 -35.93
N ASP A 100 2.05 19.48 -35.52
CA ASP A 100 2.96 20.50 -36.06
C ASP A 100 4.32 20.57 -35.33
N ALA A 101 4.57 19.72 -34.34
CA ALA A 101 5.77 19.75 -33.50
C ALA A 101 6.35 18.35 -33.22
N PRO A 102 6.88 17.65 -34.25
CA PRO A 102 7.35 16.26 -34.08
C PRO A 102 8.41 16.07 -33.01
N ALA A 103 9.38 16.96 -32.91
CA ALA A 103 10.43 16.89 -31.91
C ALA A 103 9.88 16.96 -30.47
N GLU A 104 8.86 17.80 -30.26
CA GLU A 104 8.23 17.95 -28.95
C GLU A 104 7.34 16.75 -28.62
N ALA A 105 6.68 16.14 -29.61
CA ALA A 105 5.90 14.91 -29.44
C ALA A 105 6.77 13.75 -28.92
N TYR A 106 7.95 13.54 -29.52
CA TYR A 106 8.89 12.53 -29.04
C TYR A 106 9.53 12.93 -27.71
N ARG A 107 9.85 14.19 -27.50
CA ARG A 107 10.38 14.71 -26.22
C ARG A 107 9.40 14.47 -25.06
N ALA A 108 8.11 14.46 -25.32
CA ALA A 108 7.09 14.15 -24.32
C ALA A 108 7.21 12.71 -23.76
N LEU A 109 7.81 11.76 -24.54
CA LEU A 109 8.09 10.40 -24.07
C LEU A 109 9.36 10.28 -23.22
N ARG A 110 10.16 11.35 -23.08
CA ARG A 110 11.45 11.29 -22.39
C ARG A 110 11.31 10.73 -20.97
N GLY A 111 12.08 9.67 -20.66
CA GLY A 111 12.09 9.01 -19.36
C GLY A 111 10.92 8.04 -19.15
N ALA A 112 10.01 7.90 -20.11
CA ALA A 112 8.96 6.89 -20.03
C ALA A 112 9.55 5.48 -20.20
N PRO A 113 9.17 4.49 -19.36
CA PRO A 113 9.69 3.13 -19.49
C PRO A 113 9.11 2.45 -20.74
N LEU A 114 9.95 1.72 -21.42
CA LEU A 114 9.61 0.89 -22.56
C LEU A 114 9.45 -0.58 -22.15
N ARG A 115 10.45 -1.07 -21.40
CA ARG A 115 10.50 -2.45 -20.91
C ARG A 115 11.37 -2.54 -19.67
N SER A 116 11.03 -3.44 -18.79
CA SER A 116 11.84 -3.80 -17.62
C SER A 116 11.93 -5.32 -17.48
N GLU A 117 13.10 -5.82 -17.14
CA GLU A 117 13.37 -7.24 -16.94
C GLU A 117 14.15 -7.44 -15.64
N ILE A 118 13.73 -8.43 -14.84
CA ILE A 118 14.32 -8.70 -13.52
C ILE A 118 15.01 -10.05 -13.55
N TYR A 119 16.32 -10.05 -13.29
CA TYR A 119 17.18 -11.23 -13.28
C TYR A 119 17.83 -11.44 -11.93
N ALA A 120 18.37 -12.63 -11.71
CA ALA A 120 19.22 -12.93 -10.57
C ALA A 120 20.61 -13.37 -11.03
N HIS A 121 21.63 -12.87 -10.33
CA HIS A 121 23.03 -13.25 -10.55
C HIS A 121 23.46 -14.29 -9.52
N ASP A 122 22.77 -15.43 -9.47
CA ASP A 122 23.00 -16.52 -8.52
C ASP A 122 23.91 -17.64 -9.08
N GLY A 123 24.41 -17.49 -10.30
CA GLY A 123 25.27 -18.49 -10.97
C GLY A 123 24.58 -19.80 -11.34
N SER A 124 23.27 -19.91 -11.19
CA SER A 124 22.52 -21.11 -11.55
C SER A 124 22.27 -21.17 -13.06
N GLU A 125 21.89 -22.35 -13.56
CA GLU A 125 21.48 -22.55 -14.95
C GLU A 125 20.28 -21.67 -15.35
N ARG A 126 19.45 -21.28 -14.37
CA ARG A 126 18.29 -20.41 -14.55
C ARG A 126 18.62 -18.91 -14.55
N ALA A 127 19.88 -18.51 -14.34
CA ALA A 127 20.29 -17.10 -14.31
C ALA A 127 20.01 -16.35 -15.61
N ALA A 128 19.94 -17.06 -16.75
CA ALA A 128 19.61 -16.50 -18.05
C ALA A 128 18.10 -16.17 -18.22
N HIS A 129 17.24 -16.65 -17.35
CA HIS A 129 15.81 -16.45 -17.40
C HIS A 129 15.36 -15.39 -16.38
N PRO A 130 14.53 -14.41 -16.77
CA PRO A 130 14.03 -13.39 -15.86
C PRO A 130 12.99 -13.96 -14.90
N TYR A 131 12.84 -13.35 -13.73
CA TYR A 131 11.68 -13.53 -12.87
C TYR A 131 10.45 -12.86 -13.46
N GLN A 132 10.63 -11.66 -13.96
CA GLN A 132 9.55 -10.84 -14.48
C GLN A 132 10.03 -10.04 -15.70
N VAL A 133 9.13 -9.87 -16.64
CA VAL A 133 9.25 -8.93 -17.75
C VAL A 133 8.00 -8.07 -17.77
N SER A 134 8.16 -6.76 -17.86
CA SER A 134 7.06 -5.83 -18.07
C SER A 134 7.35 -4.92 -19.27
N GLU A 135 6.34 -4.69 -20.08
CA GLU A 135 6.38 -3.79 -21.22
C GLU A 135 5.30 -2.74 -21.14
N THR A 136 5.59 -1.55 -21.63
CA THR A 136 4.64 -0.45 -21.69
C THR A 136 4.62 0.14 -23.09
N ARG A 137 3.42 0.27 -23.66
CA ARG A 137 3.18 1.00 -24.89
C ARG A 137 2.50 2.32 -24.58
N HIS A 138 3.10 3.41 -24.99
CA HIS A 138 2.57 4.75 -24.77
C HIS A 138 1.82 5.27 -25.99
N ARG A 139 0.85 6.15 -25.73
CA ARG A 139 0.16 6.97 -26.71
C ARG A 139 0.46 8.44 -26.43
N VAL A 140 0.85 9.18 -27.46
CA VAL A 140 1.13 10.61 -27.43
C VAL A 140 0.10 11.31 -28.29
N LYS A 141 -0.64 12.25 -27.72
CA LYS A 141 -1.63 13.07 -28.43
C LYS A 141 -1.34 14.55 -28.28
N GLN A 142 -1.36 15.27 -29.40
CA GLN A 142 -1.27 16.73 -29.34
C GLN A 142 -2.56 17.31 -28.76
N ARG A 143 -2.43 18.12 -27.70
CA ARG A 143 -3.53 18.85 -27.06
C ARG A 143 -3.61 20.29 -27.47
N GLN A 144 -2.46 20.92 -27.67
CA GLN A 144 -2.37 22.27 -28.16
C GLN A 144 -1.28 22.37 -29.22
N PRO A 145 -1.61 22.82 -30.42
CA PRO A 145 -0.61 23.10 -31.45
C PRO A 145 0.32 24.24 -30.99
N ARG A 146 1.52 24.28 -31.51
CA ARG A 146 2.46 25.37 -31.19
C ARG A 146 1.86 26.72 -31.53
N GLY A 147 1.35 26.90 -32.75
CA GLY A 147 0.79 28.17 -33.18
C GLY A 147 1.73 29.34 -32.88
N GLY A 148 1.26 30.33 -32.11
CA GLY A 148 2.05 31.47 -31.63
C GLY A 148 2.78 31.23 -30.30
N ASN A 149 2.69 30.06 -29.69
CA ASN A 149 3.34 29.72 -28.42
C ASN A 149 4.78 29.23 -28.64
N ALA A 150 5.61 29.29 -27.59
CA ALA A 150 6.97 28.77 -27.63
C ALA A 150 7.00 27.24 -27.84
N HIS A 151 6.00 26.52 -27.31
CA HIS A 151 5.92 25.06 -27.33
C HIS A 151 4.49 24.59 -27.61
N ALA A 152 4.38 23.40 -28.22
CA ALA A 152 3.14 22.64 -28.28
C ALA A 152 2.94 21.87 -26.97
N VAL A 153 1.70 21.44 -26.68
CA VAL A 153 1.36 20.64 -25.51
C VAL A 153 0.92 19.24 -25.95
N PHE A 154 1.55 18.24 -25.35
CA PHE A 154 1.25 16.84 -25.61
C PHE A 154 0.78 16.15 -24.33
N LEU A 155 -0.21 15.26 -24.45
CA LEU A 155 -0.61 14.30 -23.45
C LEU A 155 0.07 12.96 -23.76
N VAL A 156 0.69 12.37 -22.74
CA VAL A 156 1.25 11.02 -22.81
C VAL A 156 0.47 10.14 -21.85
N ASP A 157 -0.07 9.03 -22.35
CA ASP A 157 -0.73 8.02 -21.52
C ASP A 157 -0.17 6.62 -21.84
N GLN A 158 -0.37 5.70 -20.90
CA GLN A 158 -0.10 4.28 -21.11
C GLN A 158 -1.27 3.65 -21.87
N ALA A 159 -1.07 3.33 -23.14
CA ALA A 159 -2.07 2.66 -23.97
C ALA A 159 -2.17 1.16 -23.66
N GLU A 160 -1.02 0.51 -23.45
CA GLU A 160 -0.94 -0.91 -23.08
C GLU A 160 0.14 -1.13 -22.03
N GLY A 161 -0.14 -2.03 -21.08
CA GLY A 161 0.82 -2.55 -20.10
C GLY A 161 0.75 -4.07 -20.08
N LEU A 162 1.89 -4.73 -20.27
CA LEU A 162 2.00 -6.19 -20.36
C LEU A 162 3.03 -6.69 -19.35
N SER A 163 2.66 -7.68 -18.55
CA SER A 163 3.56 -8.27 -17.57
C SER A 163 3.57 -9.80 -17.71
N TYR A 164 4.77 -10.36 -17.74
CA TYR A 164 5.05 -11.79 -17.69
C TYR A 164 5.77 -12.09 -16.38
N SER A 165 5.15 -12.88 -15.51
CA SER A 165 5.80 -13.44 -14.31
C SER A 165 6.31 -14.84 -14.65
N TYR A 166 7.58 -14.92 -15.04
CA TYR A 166 8.20 -16.17 -15.48
C TYR A 166 8.63 -17.07 -14.33
N GLU A 167 8.98 -16.50 -13.19
CA GLU A 167 9.62 -17.25 -12.10
C GLU A 167 10.82 -18.08 -12.60
N ARG A 168 11.48 -17.59 -13.65
CA ARG A 168 12.62 -18.23 -14.34
C ARG A 168 12.25 -19.53 -15.08
N ASP A 169 10.96 -19.68 -15.42
CA ASP A 169 10.45 -20.73 -16.29
C ASP A 169 9.75 -20.10 -17.51
N PRO A 170 10.40 -20.14 -18.70
CA PRO A 170 9.81 -19.56 -19.90
C PRO A 170 8.64 -20.37 -20.49
N ALA A 171 8.43 -21.60 -20.03
CA ALA A 171 7.43 -22.47 -20.62
C ALA A 171 6.00 -22.03 -20.29
N ASP A 172 5.78 -21.54 -19.05
CA ASP A 172 4.44 -21.22 -18.57
C ASP A 172 4.37 -19.98 -17.65
N PRO A 173 4.64 -18.77 -18.17
CA PRO A 173 4.52 -17.54 -17.39
C PRO A 173 3.07 -17.22 -17.05
N ARG A 174 2.85 -16.56 -15.90
CA ARG A 174 1.60 -15.83 -15.63
C ARG A 174 1.62 -14.52 -16.41
N ILE A 175 0.55 -14.25 -17.16
CA ILE A 175 0.51 -13.10 -18.07
C ILE A 175 -0.67 -12.22 -17.70
N THR A 176 -0.40 -10.93 -17.46
CA THR A 176 -1.42 -9.90 -17.27
C THR A 176 -1.25 -8.81 -18.31
N HIS A 177 -2.36 -8.29 -18.85
CA HIS A 177 -2.37 -7.29 -19.90
C HIS A 177 -3.44 -6.25 -19.57
N THR A 178 -3.05 -4.99 -19.49
CA THR A 178 -3.95 -3.85 -19.30
C THR A 178 -3.97 -2.99 -20.55
N LEU A 179 -5.17 -2.58 -20.98
CA LEU A 179 -5.36 -1.77 -22.17
C LEU A 179 -6.25 -0.56 -21.83
N SER A 180 -5.76 0.62 -22.16
CA SER A 180 -6.51 1.88 -22.08
C SER A 180 -7.13 2.17 -23.45
N LEU A 181 -8.42 1.87 -23.60
CA LEU A 181 -9.09 1.90 -24.90
C LEU A 181 -9.49 3.32 -25.31
N ALA A 182 -10.01 4.10 -24.38
CA ALA A 182 -10.47 5.45 -24.61
C ALA A 182 -10.15 6.38 -23.46
N LEU A 183 -9.84 7.63 -23.78
CA LEU A 183 -9.61 8.72 -22.85
C LEU A 183 -10.50 9.91 -23.18
N ASP A 184 -10.84 10.70 -22.15
CA ASP A 184 -11.44 12.01 -22.35
C ASP A 184 -10.40 13.08 -22.78
N ALA A 185 -10.85 14.33 -22.86
CA ALA A 185 -9.99 15.45 -23.22
C ALA A 185 -8.89 15.74 -22.18
N TYR A 186 -9.03 15.31 -20.95
CA TYR A 186 -8.10 15.55 -19.85
C TYR A 186 -7.14 14.38 -19.61
N GLY A 187 -7.29 13.29 -20.35
CA GLY A 187 -6.49 12.08 -20.21
C GLY A 187 -7.06 11.06 -19.20
N ASN A 188 -8.29 11.26 -18.75
CA ASN A 188 -8.94 10.31 -17.87
C ASN A 188 -9.42 9.08 -18.66
N PRO A 189 -9.23 7.84 -18.16
CA PRO A 189 -9.65 6.63 -18.85
C PRO A 189 -11.20 6.51 -18.85
N LEU A 190 -11.78 6.41 -20.04
CA LEU A 190 -13.22 6.18 -20.22
C LEU A 190 -13.55 4.70 -20.36
N ARG A 191 -12.66 3.94 -20.99
CA ARG A 191 -12.81 2.50 -21.22
C ARG A 191 -11.47 1.81 -21.02
N THR A 192 -11.44 0.77 -20.21
CA THR A 192 -10.23 -0.02 -19.94
C THR A 192 -10.52 -1.51 -19.97
N LEU A 193 -9.50 -2.29 -20.30
CA LEU A 193 -9.53 -3.75 -20.20
C LEU A 193 -8.38 -4.24 -19.32
N SER A 194 -8.65 -5.24 -18.51
CA SER A 194 -7.65 -6.02 -17.79
C SER A 194 -7.83 -7.49 -18.14
N VAL A 195 -6.78 -8.10 -18.65
CA VAL A 195 -6.78 -9.50 -19.10
C VAL A 195 -5.77 -10.29 -18.29
N GLY A 196 -6.23 -11.29 -17.56
CA GLY A 196 -5.40 -12.36 -17.00
C GLY A 196 -5.48 -13.56 -17.94
N TYR A 197 -4.41 -13.84 -18.67
CA TYR A 197 -4.40 -14.98 -19.58
C TYR A 197 -4.31 -16.28 -18.81
N GLY A 198 -5.00 -17.30 -19.30
CA GLY A 198 -4.88 -18.66 -18.75
C GLY A 198 -3.45 -19.19 -18.87
N ARG A 199 -3.09 -20.08 -17.94
CA ARG A 199 -1.81 -20.82 -17.99
C ARG A 199 -1.72 -21.60 -19.30
N ARG A 200 -0.52 -21.69 -19.85
CA ARG A 200 -0.26 -22.48 -21.06
C ARG A 200 -0.37 -23.97 -20.80
N GLN A 201 -0.09 -24.37 -19.56
CA GLN A 201 -0.18 -25.75 -19.09
C GLN A 201 -0.93 -25.80 -17.75
N PRO A 202 -1.85 -26.78 -17.56
CA PRO A 202 -2.47 -26.97 -16.27
C PRO A 202 -1.43 -27.46 -15.26
N ASP A 203 -1.59 -27.06 -14.01
CA ASP A 203 -0.78 -27.56 -12.90
C ASP A 203 -1.34 -28.91 -12.42
N ASP A 204 -0.59 -29.97 -12.70
CA ASP A 204 -0.99 -31.34 -12.37
C ASP A 204 -0.96 -31.63 -10.86
N ASP A 205 -0.27 -30.81 -10.07
CA ASP A 205 -0.23 -30.93 -8.60
C ASP A 205 -1.53 -30.43 -7.94
N LEU A 206 -2.37 -29.69 -8.68
CA LEU A 206 -3.69 -29.30 -8.17
C LEU A 206 -4.63 -30.50 -8.06
N PRO A 207 -5.22 -30.72 -6.86
CA PRO A 207 -6.01 -31.92 -6.60
C PRO A 207 -7.33 -31.97 -7.39
N SER A 208 -7.90 -30.81 -7.71
CA SER A 208 -9.20 -30.70 -8.38
C SER A 208 -9.04 -30.51 -9.90
N PRO A 209 -9.67 -31.36 -10.73
CA PRO A 209 -9.73 -31.13 -12.18
C PRO A 209 -10.38 -29.79 -12.55
N ALA A 210 -11.36 -29.32 -11.75
CA ALA A 210 -12.01 -28.04 -11.96
C ALA A 210 -11.05 -26.87 -11.74
N ASP A 211 -10.15 -26.95 -10.74
CA ASP A 211 -9.16 -25.90 -10.47
C ASP A 211 -8.12 -25.85 -11.59
N ARG A 212 -7.68 -27.02 -12.09
CA ARG A 212 -6.79 -27.12 -13.26
C ARG A 212 -7.40 -26.49 -14.51
N GLU A 213 -8.70 -26.74 -14.75
CA GLU A 213 -9.44 -26.10 -15.85
C GLU A 213 -9.53 -24.57 -15.66
N GLN A 214 -9.79 -24.09 -14.44
CA GLN A 214 -9.87 -22.65 -14.18
C GLN A 214 -8.55 -21.93 -14.42
N GLN A 215 -7.41 -22.55 -14.14
CA GLN A 215 -6.11 -21.97 -14.41
C GLN A 215 -5.85 -21.69 -15.90
N THR A 216 -6.43 -22.48 -16.81
CA THR A 216 -6.24 -22.31 -18.25
C THR A 216 -7.21 -21.31 -18.88
N LYS A 217 -8.16 -20.78 -18.11
CA LYS A 217 -9.14 -19.80 -18.61
C LYS A 217 -8.55 -18.38 -18.62
N THR A 218 -8.83 -17.68 -19.70
CA THR A 218 -8.56 -16.23 -19.77
C THR A 218 -9.69 -15.47 -19.10
N HIS A 219 -9.35 -14.60 -18.14
CA HIS A 219 -10.27 -13.72 -17.44
C HIS A 219 -10.13 -12.30 -17.98
N ILE A 220 -11.23 -11.71 -18.38
CA ILE A 220 -11.25 -10.35 -18.93
C ILE A 220 -12.23 -9.51 -18.13
N THR A 221 -11.73 -8.42 -17.56
CA THR A 221 -12.55 -7.37 -16.94
C THR A 221 -12.52 -6.14 -17.82
N TYR A 222 -13.71 -5.64 -18.14
CA TYR A 222 -13.92 -4.41 -18.91
C TYR A 222 -14.58 -3.37 -18.02
N SER A 223 -13.98 -2.19 -17.93
CA SER A 223 -14.49 -1.08 -17.12
C SER A 223 -14.88 0.09 -18.01
N GLU A 224 -16.08 0.62 -17.78
CA GLU A 224 -16.58 1.89 -18.31
C GLU A 224 -16.61 2.91 -17.19
N ILE A 225 -15.96 4.05 -17.39
CA ILE A 225 -15.88 5.12 -16.40
C ILE A 225 -16.46 6.39 -17.00
N ARG A 226 -17.39 7.00 -16.28
CA ARG A 226 -17.94 8.30 -16.63
C ARG A 226 -17.45 9.35 -15.62
N TYR A 227 -17.17 10.52 -16.13
CA TYR A 227 -16.68 11.65 -15.35
C TYR A 227 -17.70 12.78 -15.29
N THR A 228 -17.53 13.65 -14.30
CA THR A 228 -18.31 14.89 -14.18
C THR A 228 -17.94 15.87 -15.28
N ASN A 229 -18.69 16.97 -15.37
CA ASN A 229 -18.25 18.15 -16.12
C ASN A 229 -16.93 18.70 -15.51
N ALA A 230 -16.10 19.30 -16.36
CA ALA A 230 -15.01 20.16 -15.92
C ALA A 230 -15.56 21.53 -15.48
N ILE A 231 -14.75 22.26 -14.70
CA ILE A 231 -14.90 23.69 -14.42
C ILE A 231 -13.58 24.35 -14.81
N ASP A 232 -13.47 24.72 -16.06
CA ASP A 232 -12.24 25.20 -16.70
C ASP A 232 -12.44 26.39 -17.63
N ASP A 233 -13.68 26.92 -17.69
CA ASP A 233 -13.97 28.14 -18.43
C ASP A 233 -13.72 29.38 -17.55
N PRO A 234 -12.66 30.16 -17.81
CA PRO A 234 -12.32 31.33 -17.01
C PRO A 234 -13.32 32.51 -17.17
N LEU A 235 -14.21 32.44 -18.17
CA LEU A 235 -15.23 33.48 -18.35
C LEU A 235 -16.42 33.26 -17.42
N THR A 236 -16.81 32.02 -17.20
CA THR A 236 -17.92 31.66 -16.30
C THR A 236 -17.46 31.40 -14.87
N HIS A 237 -16.21 30.95 -14.68
CA HIS A 237 -15.64 30.60 -13.40
C HIS A 237 -14.22 31.19 -13.24
N PRO A 238 -14.05 32.51 -13.14
CA PRO A 238 -12.72 33.15 -13.14
C PRO A 238 -11.83 32.75 -11.96
N ASP A 239 -12.43 32.38 -10.83
CA ASP A 239 -11.74 32.04 -9.58
C ASP A 239 -11.76 30.54 -9.26
N SER A 240 -12.15 29.70 -10.22
CA SER A 240 -12.33 28.27 -9.97
C SER A 240 -11.86 27.43 -11.15
N HIS A 241 -11.08 26.38 -10.84
CA HIS A 241 -10.67 25.38 -11.82
C HIS A 241 -10.79 23.98 -11.19
N ARG A 242 -11.53 23.07 -11.87
CA ARG A 242 -11.66 21.68 -11.46
C ARG A 242 -11.57 20.76 -12.67
N LEU A 243 -10.72 19.76 -12.58
CA LEU A 243 -10.74 18.65 -13.53
C LEU A 243 -11.95 17.76 -13.27
N PRO A 244 -12.44 17.05 -14.29
CA PRO A 244 -13.51 16.07 -14.14
C PRO A 244 -13.15 15.00 -13.08
N LEU A 245 -14.13 14.62 -12.26
CA LEU A 245 -14.01 13.57 -11.25
C LEU A 245 -14.80 12.33 -11.67
N PRO A 246 -14.37 11.10 -11.36
CA PRO A 246 -15.14 9.90 -11.67
C PRO A 246 -16.48 9.94 -10.94
N CYS A 247 -17.57 9.71 -11.68
CA CYS A 247 -18.93 9.77 -11.13
C CYS A 247 -19.74 8.49 -11.37
N GLU A 248 -19.40 7.67 -12.35
CA GLU A 248 -20.04 6.37 -12.55
C GLU A 248 -19.00 5.36 -13.06
N THR A 249 -18.99 4.16 -12.48
CA THR A 249 -18.14 3.05 -12.90
C THR A 249 -18.99 1.82 -13.10
N ARG A 250 -18.81 1.15 -14.23
CA ARG A 250 -19.41 -0.13 -14.55
C ARG A 250 -18.32 -1.13 -14.89
N ASP A 251 -18.24 -2.19 -14.15
CA ASP A 251 -17.29 -3.27 -14.39
C ASP A 251 -18.03 -4.49 -14.93
N PHE A 252 -17.50 -5.03 -16.02
CA PHE A 252 -18.06 -6.18 -16.71
C PHE A 252 -17.06 -7.32 -16.78
N GLU A 253 -17.51 -8.52 -16.52
CA GLU A 253 -16.85 -9.74 -16.95
C GLU A 253 -17.11 -9.98 -18.43
N LEU A 254 -16.06 -10.23 -19.21
CA LEU A 254 -16.18 -10.65 -20.61
C LEU A 254 -15.78 -12.12 -20.74
N THR A 255 -16.61 -12.90 -21.43
CA THR A 255 -16.38 -14.34 -21.66
C THR A 255 -16.54 -14.68 -23.14
N GLY A 256 -15.95 -15.80 -23.58
CA GLY A 256 -16.05 -16.27 -24.97
C GLY A 256 -15.22 -15.47 -25.97
N PHE A 257 -14.29 -14.63 -25.52
CA PHE A 257 -13.40 -13.86 -26.41
C PHE A 257 -12.07 -14.59 -26.63
N ALA A 258 -11.59 -14.52 -27.85
CA ALA A 258 -10.25 -14.94 -28.22
C ALA A 258 -9.59 -13.85 -29.07
N PRO A 259 -8.23 -13.76 -29.13
CA PRO A 259 -7.51 -12.84 -30.01
C PRO A 259 -7.95 -13.01 -31.46
N ALA A 260 -8.31 -11.91 -32.12
CA ALA A 260 -8.83 -11.93 -33.51
C ALA A 260 -7.79 -12.46 -34.51
N SER A 261 -6.51 -12.22 -34.26
CA SER A 261 -5.39 -12.69 -35.10
C SER A 261 -5.04 -14.17 -34.90
N GLY A 262 -5.68 -14.88 -33.95
CA GLY A 262 -5.23 -16.19 -33.50
C GLY A 262 -3.85 -16.17 -32.83
N GLY A 263 -3.34 -14.99 -32.47
CA GLY A 263 -2.08 -14.81 -31.79
C GLY A 263 -2.16 -15.15 -30.29
N PRO A 264 -1.02 -15.08 -29.59
CA PRO A 264 -0.92 -15.47 -28.19
C PRO A 264 -1.60 -14.49 -27.22
N ARG A 265 -1.99 -13.29 -27.68
CA ARG A 265 -2.63 -12.25 -26.86
C ARG A 265 -3.51 -11.33 -27.70
N PHE A 266 -4.40 -10.58 -27.02
CA PHE A 266 -5.18 -9.50 -27.62
C PHE A 266 -4.28 -8.33 -28.03
N SER A 267 -4.72 -7.56 -29.05
CA SER A 267 -4.14 -6.27 -29.42
C SER A 267 -5.07 -5.13 -29.01
N LEU A 268 -4.53 -3.93 -28.79
CA LEU A 268 -5.34 -2.73 -28.54
C LEU A 268 -6.27 -2.45 -29.74
N GLU A 269 -5.75 -2.60 -30.95
CA GLU A 269 -6.41 -2.28 -32.21
C GLU A 269 -7.72 -3.05 -32.37
N GLU A 270 -7.74 -4.36 -32.04
CA GLU A 270 -8.96 -5.18 -32.20
C GLU A 270 -10.12 -4.78 -31.29
N TRP A 271 -9.85 -4.02 -30.22
CA TRP A 271 -10.87 -3.52 -29.30
C TRP A 271 -11.39 -2.12 -29.66
N VAL A 272 -10.53 -1.29 -30.29
CA VAL A 272 -10.89 0.09 -30.66
C VAL A 272 -11.40 0.20 -32.08
N GLU A 273 -11.22 -0.85 -32.90
CA GLU A 273 -11.68 -0.89 -34.29
C GLU A 273 -13.17 -0.66 -34.41
N ASN A 274 -13.59 0.06 -35.46
CA ASN A 274 -15.00 0.40 -35.75
C ASN A 274 -15.73 1.00 -34.54
N ASP A 275 -15.08 1.92 -33.83
CA ASP A 275 -15.61 2.62 -32.67
C ASP A 275 -16.14 1.68 -31.58
N PHE A 276 -15.29 0.74 -31.15
CA PHE A 276 -15.56 -0.24 -30.09
C PHE A 276 -16.66 -1.27 -30.41
N ALA A 277 -16.97 -1.48 -31.69
CA ALA A 277 -18.05 -2.37 -32.11
C ALA A 277 -17.99 -3.77 -31.48
N ARG A 278 -16.78 -4.28 -31.24
CA ARG A 278 -16.56 -5.57 -30.58
C ARG A 278 -17.11 -5.62 -29.16
N LEU A 279 -17.07 -4.51 -28.44
CA LEU A 279 -17.60 -4.40 -27.06
C LEU A 279 -19.08 -4.02 -27.06
N ASP A 280 -19.45 -3.02 -27.86
CA ASP A 280 -20.77 -2.41 -27.83
C ASP A 280 -21.85 -3.36 -28.39
N ASN A 281 -21.50 -4.17 -29.40
CA ASN A 281 -22.40 -5.17 -29.98
C ASN A 281 -22.42 -6.52 -29.22
N THR A 282 -21.59 -6.69 -28.19
CA THR A 282 -21.58 -7.94 -27.41
C THR A 282 -22.85 -8.06 -26.57
N PRO A 283 -23.62 -9.17 -26.69
CA PRO A 283 -24.81 -9.39 -25.89
C PRO A 283 -24.52 -9.39 -24.39
N THR A 284 -25.39 -8.69 -23.65
CA THR A 284 -25.27 -8.59 -22.18
C THR A 284 -26.05 -9.71 -21.51
N LEU A 285 -25.38 -10.42 -20.60
CA LEU A 285 -26.03 -11.40 -19.71
C LEU A 285 -26.69 -10.65 -18.53
N PRO A 286 -27.78 -11.20 -17.97
CA PRO A 286 -28.29 -10.76 -16.68
C PRO A 286 -27.19 -10.81 -15.61
N TYR A 287 -27.27 -9.96 -14.61
CA TYR A 287 -26.29 -9.91 -13.50
C TYR A 287 -26.10 -11.27 -12.83
N GLU A 288 -27.20 -12.00 -12.62
CA GLU A 288 -27.25 -13.36 -12.06
C GLU A 288 -26.96 -14.47 -13.07
N GLY A 289 -26.74 -14.12 -14.33
CA GLY A 289 -26.51 -15.09 -15.40
C GLY A 289 -25.14 -15.74 -15.29
N VAL A 290 -25.03 -16.97 -15.82
CA VAL A 290 -23.79 -17.70 -15.94
C VAL A 290 -23.47 -17.85 -17.43
N ALA A 291 -22.26 -17.45 -17.81
CA ALA A 291 -21.77 -17.62 -19.18
C ALA A 291 -21.31 -19.07 -19.40
N ASP A 292 -21.60 -19.63 -20.57
CA ASP A 292 -21.06 -20.92 -21.00
C ASP A 292 -19.62 -20.85 -21.54
N GLY A 293 -19.12 -19.62 -21.80
CA GLY A 293 -17.79 -19.37 -22.31
C GLY A 293 -17.59 -19.70 -23.80
N GLN A 294 -18.65 -20.11 -24.52
CA GLN A 294 -18.53 -20.51 -25.93
C GLN A 294 -18.63 -19.32 -26.89
N GLU A 295 -19.50 -18.38 -26.59
CA GLU A 295 -19.71 -17.19 -27.39
C GLU A 295 -19.39 -15.92 -26.61
N PRO A 296 -19.00 -14.81 -27.31
CA PRO A 296 -18.78 -13.52 -26.66
C PRO A 296 -20.01 -13.04 -25.89
N ARG A 297 -19.83 -12.80 -24.59
CA ARG A 297 -20.83 -12.26 -23.67
C ARG A 297 -20.19 -11.23 -22.75
N LYS A 298 -20.96 -10.24 -22.31
CA LYS A 298 -20.59 -9.34 -21.23
C LYS A 298 -21.61 -9.41 -20.09
N ARG A 299 -21.14 -9.46 -18.85
CA ARG A 299 -21.97 -9.50 -17.65
C ARG A 299 -21.51 -8.42 -16.69
N LEU A 300 -22.44 -7.56 -16.27
CA LEU A 300 -22.16 -6.55 -15.25
C LEU A 300 -21.83 -7.26 -13.92
N VAL A 301 -20.72 -6.90 -13.29
CA VAL A 301 -20.28 -7.46 -11.99
C VAL A 301 -20.24 -6.41 -10.89
N GLU A 302 -20.01 -5.15 -11.24
CA GLU A 302 -20.09 -4.03 -10.30
C GLU A 302 -20.61 -2.77 -11.00
N HIS A 303 -21.39 -1.97 -10.26
CA HIS A 303 -21.86 -0.67 -10.72
C HIS A 303 -21.92 0.30 -9.56
N GLY A 304 -21.09 1.34 -9.63
CA GLY A 304 -20.98 2.40 -8.65
C GLY A 304 -21.32 3.76 -9.22
N ARG A 305 -21.89 4.64 -8.40
CA ARG A 305 -22.20 6.04 -8.72
C ARG A 305 -21.76 6.95 -7.60
N SER A 306 -21.18 8.12 -7.95
CA SER A 306 -20.78 9.16 -7.01
C SER A 306 -21.49 10.46 -7.37
N TYR A 307 -22.15 11.04 -6.40
CA TYR A 307 -22.88 12.29 -6.52
C TYR A 307 -22.17 13.37 -5.73
N PHE A 308 -22.16 14.57 -6.26
CA PHE A 308 -21.59 15.76 -5.61
C PHE A 308 -22.69 16.69 -5.13
N ARG A 309 -22.40 17.51 -4.12
CA ARG A 309 -23.33 18.50 -3.61
C ARG A 309 -23.24 19.80 -4.40
N ARG A 310 -24.32 20.56 -4.39
CA ARG A 310 -24.35 21.94 -4.82
C ARG A 310 -23.52 22.81 -3.87
N ASP A 311 -22.91 23.87 -4.37
CA ASP A 311 -22.10 24.80 -3.55
C ASP A 311 -22.93 25.54 -2.49
N ASP A 312 -24.24 25.67 -2.69
CA ASP A 312 -25.18 26.22 -1.72
C ASP A 312 -25.61 25.20 -0.65
N LEU A 313 -25.09 23.97 -0.71
CA LEU A 313 -25.44 22.82 0.12
C LEU A 313 -26.93 22.41 0.09
N GLY A 314 -27.71 22.96 -0.85
CA GLY A 314 -29.16 22.73 -1.00
C GLY A 314 -29.54 21.33 -1.50
N GLY A 315 -28.59 20.45 -1.80
CA GLY A 315 -28.83 19.08 -2.24
C GLY A 315 -27.74 18.51 -3.12
N LEU A 316 -28.03 17.33 -3.70
CA LEU A 316 -27.16 16.68 -4.66
C LEU A 316 -27.32 17.28 -6.07
N LEU A 317 -26.21 17.35 -6.79
CA LEU A 317 -26.23 17.58 -8.23
C LEU A 317 -26.69 16.30 -8.95
N PRO A 318 -27.22 16.42 -10.18
CA PRO A 318 -27.47 15.26 -11.04
C PRO A 318 -26.18 14.45 -11.26
N LEU A 319 -26.31 13.17 -11.56
CA LEU A 319 -25.16 12.32 -11.88
C LEU A 319 -24.34 12.92 -13.03
N GLY A 320 -23.04 13.11 -12.80
CA GLY A 320 -22.13 13.79 -13.71
C GLY A 320 -22.04 15.31 -13.50
N GLY A 321 -22.80 15.88 -12.56
CA GLY A 321 -22.69 17.29 -12.21
C GLY A 321 -21.61 17.55 -11.17
N LEU A 322 -20.80 18.61 -11.38
CA LEU A 322 -19.80 19.12 -10.43
C LEU A 322 -19.97 20.64 -10.31
N ALA A 323 -19.84 21.15 -9.09
CA ALA A 323 -19.81 22.57 -8.79
C ALA A 323 -18.39 23.01 -8.34
N PRO A 324 -18.06 24.31 -8.35
CA PRO A 324 -16.73 24.84 -8.03
C PRO A 324 -16.10 24.35 -6.74
N LEU A 325 -16.85 24.14 -5.67
CA LEU A 325 -16.31 23.60 -4.40
C LEU A 325 -16.04 22.09 -4.46
N ALA A 326 -16.61 21.37 -5.45
CA ALA A 326 -16.45 19.92 -5.63
C ALA A 326 -16.76 19.12 -4.36
N LEU A 327 -17.81 19.51 -3.63
CA LEU A 327 -18.16 18.91 -2.35
C LEU A 327 -18.73 17.50 -2.53
N PRO A 328 -18.18 16.49 -1.83
CA PRO A 328 -18.70 15.14 -1.90
C PRO A 328 -20.13 15.08 -1.36
N GLY A 329 -20.97 14.35 -2.06
CA GLY A 329 -22.36 14.14 -1.70
C GLY A 329 -22.60 12.74 -1.16
N GLU A 330 -22.89 11.81 -2.05
CA GLU A 330 -23.27 10.43 -1.70
C GLU A 330 -22.74 9.48 -2.77
N THR A 331 -22.30 8.30 -2.39
CA THR A 331 -22.03 7.21 -3.33
C THR A 331 -23.18 6.21 -3.29
N ARG A 332 -23.44 5.54 -4.42
CA ARG A 332 -24.42 4.47 -4.52
C ARG A 332 -23.79 3.27 -5.21
N LYS A 333 -24.02 2.10 -4.63
CA LYS A 333 -23.60 0.81 -5.21
C LYS A 333 -24.83 -0.01 -5.56
N LEU A 334 -24.85 -0.60 -6.76
CA LEU A 334 -25.90 -1.52 -7.17
C LEU A 334 -25.84 -2.78 -6.27
N ALA A 335 -26.92 -3.02 -5.54
CA ALA A 335 -27.02 -4.17 -4.64
C ALA A 335 -27.78 -5.34 -5.27
N PHE A 336 -28.91 -5.03 -5.90
CA PHE A 336 -29.76 -6.04 -6.52
C PHE A 336 -30.26 -5.56 -7.88
N THR A 337 -30.26 -6.46 -8.85
CA THR A 337 -31.12 -6.39 -10.02
C THR A 337 -32.45 -7.09 -9.71
N SER A 338 -33.49 -6.84 -10.51
CA SER A 338 -34.77 -7.52 -10.36
C SER A 338 -34.62 -9.05 -10.47
N GLY A 339 -33.77 -9.52 -11.40
CA GLY A 339 -33.52 -10.92 -11.59
C GLY A 339 -32.78 -11.56 -10.42
N LEU A 340 -31.73 -10.90 -9.89
CA LEU A 340 -31.00 -11.37 -8.70
C LEU A 340 -31.94 -11.42 -7.49
N LEU A 341 -32.78 -10.42 -7.30
CA LEU A 341 -33.76 -10.38 -6.21
C LEU A 341 -34.75 -11.55 -6.30
N ALA A 342 -35.29 -11.81 -7.51
CA ALA A 342 -36.19 -12.93 -7.76
C ALA A 342 -35.50 -14.27 -7.46
N ARG A 343 -34.23 -14.43 -7.87
CA ARG A 343 -33.45 -15.66 -7.65
C ARG A 343 -33.15 -15.93 -6.18
N ILE A 344 -32.75 -14.89 -5.41
CA ILE A 344 -32.34 -15.06 -4.01
C ILE A 344 -33.55 -15.15 -3.09
N HIS A 345 -34.54 -14.27 -3.28
CA HIS A 345 -35.65 -14.10 -2.35
C HIS A 345 -36.97 -14.73 -2.83
N ALA A 346 -37.04 -15.20 -4.08
CA ALA A 346 -38.21 -15.91 -4.62
C ALA A 346 -39.56 -15.16 -4.37
N GLY A 347 -39.57 -13.85 -4.51
CA GLY A 347 -40.74 -13.00 -4.29
C GLY A 347 -41.10 -12.70 -2.84
N ARG A 348 -40.29 -13.15 -1.87
CA ARG A 348 -40.52 -12.89 -0.42
C ARG A 348 -40.18 -11.47 0.01
N VAL A 349 -39.43 -10.72 -0.79
CA VAL A 349 -39.05 -9.32 -0.52
C VAL A 349 -39.72 -8.42 -1.54
N THR A 350 -40.43 -7.43 -1.04
CA THR A 350 -41.13 -6.43 -1.88
C THR A 350 -40.32 -5.16 -2.06
N PRO A 351 -40.56 -4.36 -3.11
CA PRO A 351 -39.93 -3.05 -3.28
C PRO A 351 -40.14 -2.10 -2.08
N ALA A 352 -41.31 -2.16 -1.43
CA ALA A 352 -41.62 -1.35 -0.26
C ALA A 352 -40.72 -1.73 0.97
N GLN A 353 -40.46 -3.02 1.14
CA GLN A 353 -39.55 -3.49 2.17
C GLN A 353 -38.11 -3.04 1.89
N LEU A 354 -37.64 -3.13 0.66
CA LEU A 354 -36.31 -2.62 0.28
C LEU A 354 -36.20 -1.11 0.58
N ALA A 355 -37.20 -0.33 0.15
CA ALA A 355 -37.23 1.10 0.41
C ALA A 355 -37.21 1.42 1.92
N SER A 356 -37.98 0.66 2.73
CA SER A 356 -37.98 0.83 4.20
C SER A 356 -36.65 0.48 4.88
N HIS A 357 -35.79 -0.28 4.18
CA HIS A 357 -34.44 -0.64 4.62
C HIS A 357 -33.35 0.21 3.94
N GLY A 358 -33.72 1.37 3.38
CA GLY A 358 -32.76 2.35 2.85
C GLY A 358 -32.25 2.09 1.43
N TYR A 359 -32.75 1.06 0.73
CA TYR A 359 -32.44 0.86 -0.67
C TYR A 359 -33.15 1.88 -1.56
N LEU A 360 -32.40 2.46 -2.48
CA LEU A 360 -32.92 3.41 -3.45
C LEU A 360 -33.20 2.71 -4.79
N SER A 361 -34.30 3.09 -5.45
CA SER A 361 -34.58 2.67 -6.83
C SER A 361 -35.34 3.78 -7.54
N ASP A 362 -34.78 4.27 -8.62
CA ASP A 362 -35.50 5.22 -9.52
C ASP A 362 -36.45 4.47 -10.44
N ASN A 363 -36.09 3.25 -10.80
CA ASN A 363 -36.88 2.30 -11.57
C ASN A 363 -36.47 0.88 -11.18
N PRO A 364 -37.39 -0.02 -10.77
CA PRO A 364 -37.08 -1.41 -10.43
C PRO A 364 -36.28 -2.16 -11.52
N ASP A 365 -36.51 -1.86 -12.80
CA ASP A 365 -35.80 -2.46 -13.92
C ASP A 365 -34.32 -2.06 -13.96
N HIS A 366 -33.95 -0.91 -13.34
CA HIS A 366 -32.57 -0.44 -13.19
C HIS A 366 -31.90 -0.90 -11.90
N GLY A 367 -32.62 -1.65 -11.05
CA GLY A 367 -32.12 -2.26 -9.84
C GLY A 367 -32.30 -1.42 -8.57
N TYR A 368 -31.74 -1.96 -7.47
CA TYR A 368 -31.80 -1.39 -6.13
C TYR A 368 -30.39 -1.05 -5.65
N TRP A 369 -30.25 0.18 -5.14
CA TRP A 369 -28.97 0.78 -4.80
C TRP A 369 -28.82 0.95 -3.30
N ILE A 370 -27.64 0.65 -2.78
CA ILE A 370 -27.26 1.00 -1.42
C ILE A 370 -26.57 2.37 -1.48
N PRO A 371 -27.15 3.40 -0.83
CA PRO A 371 -26.45 4.68 -0.68
C PRO A 371 -25.40 4.58 0.43
N SER A 372 -24.31 5.38 0.31
CA SER A 372 -23.46 5.68 1.43
C SER A 372 -24.14 6.64 2.41
N GLY A 373 -23.53 6.84 3.58
CA GLY A 373 -23.88 7.98 4.41
C GLY A 373 -23.59 9.32 3.73
N ARG A 374 -24.10 10.40 4.31
CA ARG A 374 -23.86 11.79 3.90
C ARG A 374 -23.09 12.52 4.97
N VAL A 375 -22.22 13.42 4.55
CA VAL A 375 -21.50 14.31 5.44
C VAL A 375 -22.15 15.69 5.47
N HIS A 376 -22.11 16.32 6.65
CA HIS A 376 -22.56 17.68 6.87
C HIS A 376 -21.44 18.50 7.50
N TYR A 377 -21.39 19.77 7.10
CA TYR A 377 -20.33 20.69 7.47
C TYR A 377 -20.69 21.59 8.66
N SER A 378 -21.88 21.39 9.25
CA SER A 378 -22.30 22.04 10.49
C SER A 378 -22.76 21.01 11.53
N PRO A 379 -22.69 21.33 12.83
CA PRO A 379 -23.10 20.42 13.90
C PRO A 379 -24.61 20.33 14.10
N GLY A 380 -25.38 21.35 13.68
CA GLY A 380 -26.81 21.43 13.92
C GLY A 380 -27.61 20.46 13.05
N PRO A 381 -28.41 19.53 13.59
CA PRO A 381 -29.20 18.59 12.78
C PRO A 381 -30.35 19.26 12.01
N ALA A 382 -30.77 20.44 12.43
CA ALA A 382 -31.86 21.22 11.82
C ALA A 382 -31.34 22.45 11.04
N ASP A 383 -30.03 22.58 10.84
CA ASP A 383 -29.46 23.71 10.10
C ASP A 383 -29.97 23.72 8.67
N THR A 384 -30.41 24.89 8.21
CA THR A 384 -30.72 25.07 6.79
C THR A 384 -29.44 25.02 5.95
N PRO A 385 -29.53 24.79 4.62
CA PRO A 385 -28.38 24.84 3.73
C PRO A 385 -27.56 26.14 3.85
N GLU A 386 -28.24 27.29 4.04
CA GLU A 386 -27.58 28.59 4.20
C GLU A 386 -26.82 28.68 5.53
N GLN A 387 -27.37 28.12 6.61
CA GLN A 387 -26.71 28.04 7.92
C GLN A 387 -25.52 27.09 7.87
N GLU A 388 -25.69 25.90 7.26
CA GLU A 388 -24.61 24.96 7.06
C GLU A 388 -23.46 25.58 6.23
N LEU A 389 -23.78 26.29 5.14
CA LEU A 389 -22.79 26.97 4.30
C LEU A 389 -22.04 28.09 5.03
N ALA A 390 -22.76 28.91 5.80
CA ALA A 390 -22.15 29.98 6.58
C ALA A 390 -21.17 29.43 7.62
N PHE A 391 -21.53 28.34 8.27
CA PHE A 391 -20.67 27.64 9.22
C PHE A 391 -19.47 26.98 8.52
N ALA A 392 -19.70 26.26 7.41
CA ALA A 392 -18.67 25.56 6.63
C ALA A 392 -17.55 26.50 6.16
N ARG A 393 -17.88 27.69 5.68
CA ARG A 393 -16.93 28.72 5.25
C ARG A 393 -16.00 29.19 6.36
N GLN A 394 -16.47 29.21 7.59
CA GLN A 394 -15.68 29.59 8.77
C GLN A 394 -14.82 28.43 9.31
N HIS A 395 -15.13 27.18 8.91
CA HIS A 395 -14.51 25.96 9.42
C HIS A 395 -13.90 25.10 8.30
N PHE A 396 -13.46 25.74 7.19
CA PHE A 396 -12.73 25.11 6.09
C PHE A 396 -13.44 23.89 5.47
N PHE A 397 -14.77 23.84 5.49
CA PHE A 397 -15.57 22.69 5.04
C PHE A 397 -15.19 21.37 5.71
N MET A 398 -14.73 21.42 6.97
CA MET A 398 -14.49 20.22 7.76
C MET A 398 -15.83 19.56 8.13
N VAL A 399 -15.81 18.22 8.15
CA VAL A 399 -17.01 17.45 8.48
C VAL A 399 -17.31 17.58 9.98
N HIS A 400 -18.52 18.00 10.33
CA HIS A 400 -19.01 18.11 11.69
C HIS A 400 -20.10 17.08 12.05
N ARG A 401 -20.71 16.47 11.05
CA ARG A 401 -21.76 15.46 11.24
C ARG A 401 -21.77 14.48 10.07
N ASN A 402 -22.00 13.22 10.36
CA ASN A 402 -22.28 12.18 9.38
C ASN A 402 -23.68 11.62 9.63
N LEU A 403 -24.40 11.39 8.55
CA LEU A 403 -25.73 10.76 8.54
C LEU A 403 -25.60 9.44 7.78
N ASP A 404 -25.93 8.33 8.41
CA ASP A 404 -25.90 7.03 7.73
C ASP A 404 -27.18 6.83 6.86
N PRO A 405 -27.24 5.77 6.03
CA PRO A 405 -28.41 5.49 5.19
C PRO A 405 -29.71 5.24 5.98
N PHE A 406 -29.63 4.93 7.25
CA PHE A 406 -30.76 4.65 8.12
C PHE A 406 -31.24 5.88 8.91
N GLY A 407 -30.60 7.04 8.68
CA GLY A 407 -30.94 8.29 9.34
C GLY A 407 -30.30 8.47 10.72
N THR A 408 -29.34 7.60 11.11
CA THR A 408 -28.62 7.78 12.36
C THR A 408 -27.47 8.78 12.17
N THR A 409 -27.26 9.61 13.20
CA THR A 409 -26.33 10.74 13.13
C THR A 409 -25.16 10.57 14.07
N GLY A 410 -23.94 10.65 13.56
CA GLY A 410 -22.73 10.88 14.35
C GLY A 410 -22.28 12.33 14.26
N THR A 411 -21.70 12.87 15.34
CA THR A 411 -21.17 14.24 15.37
C THR A 411 -19.66 14.26 15.59
N ILE A 412 -19.02 15.29 15.04
CA ILE A 412 -17.58 15.51 15.10
C ILE A 412 -17.36 16.97 15.52
N ARG A 413 -16.59 17.19 16.57
CA ARG A 413 -16.21 18.53 16.99
C ARG A 413 -14.71 18.70 16.90
N HIS A 414 -14.30 19.79 16.31
CA HIS A 414 -12.89 20.18 16.15
C HIS A 414 -12.47 21.16 17.24
N ASP A 415 -11.17 21.32 17.42
CA ASP A 415 -10.55 22.34 18.25
C ASP A 415 -10.78 23.74 17.64
N PRO A 416 -10.46 24.83 18.38
CA PRO A 416 -10.64 26.20 17.88
C PRO A 416 -9.82 26.53 16.63
N TYR A 417 -8.79 25.76 16.33
CA TYR A 417 -7.92 25.95 15.17
C TYR A 417 -8.33 25.06 13.98
N VAL A 418 -9.33 24.21 14.16
CA VAL A 418 -9.81 23.21 13.17
C VAL A 418 -8.70 22.26 12.72
N LEU A 419 -7.74 21.98 13.60
CA LEU A 419 -6.61 21.08 13.35
C LEU A 419 -6.87 19.65 13.84
N HIS A 420 -7.59 19.53 14.98
CA HIS A 420 -7.80 18.23 15.63
C HIS A 420 -9.26 17.98 15.94
N VAL A 421 -9.66 16.71 15.81
CA VAL A 421 -10.94 16.26 16.35
C VAL A 421 -10.81 16.15 17.86
N VAL A 422 -11.62 16.91 18.60
CA VAL A 422 -11.62 16.91 20.06
C VAL A 422 -12.78 16.15 20.66
N GLU A 423 -13.82 15.85 19.87
CA GLU A 423 -14.94 15.02 20.31
C GLU A 423 -15.60 14.34 19.13
N THR A 424 -15.97 13.08 19.30
CA THR A 424 -16.90 12.37 18.44
C THR A 424 -18.03 11.81 19.28
N ALA A 425 -19.26 11.81 18.75
CA ALA A 425 -20.39 11.15 19.37
C ALA A 425 -21.17 10.34 18.34
N ASP A 426 -21.64 9.17 18.72
CA ASP A 426 -22.56 8.37 17.91
C ASP A 426 -24.03 8.80 18.14
N SER A 427 -24.96 8.15 17.46
CA SER A 427 -26.39 8.43 17.53
C SER A 427 -27.02 8.06 18.88
N LEU A 428 -26.35 7.25 19.69
CA LEU A 428 -26.78 6.86 21.04
C LEU A 428 -26.24 7.82 22.11
N GLY A 429 -25.41 8.80 21.72
CA GLY A 429 -24.80 9.76 22.63
C GLY A 429 -23.50 9.26 23.27
N ASN A 430 -22.94 8.12 22.82
CA ASN A 430 -21.64 7.66 23.27
C ASN A 430 -20.57 8.63 22.75
N ARG A 431 -19.82 9.24 23.67
CA ARG A 431 -18.84 10.28 23.34
C ARG A 431 -17.43 9.81 23.61
N ILE A 432 -16.54 10.12 22.66
CA ILE A 432 -15.10 10.06 22.85
C ILE A 432 -14.58 11.49 22.83
N VAL A 433 -13.85 11.88 23.88
CA VAL A 433 -13.28 13.23 23.99
C VAL A 433 -11.76 13.14 24.02
N ALA A 434 -11.08 13.94 23.20
CA ALA A 434 -9.63 13.99 23.11
C ALA A 434 -9.09 15.39 23.41
N ALA A 435 -8.04 15.47 24.23
CA ALA A 435 -7.20 16.65 24.38
C ALA A 435 -5.84 16.37 23.73
N HIS A 436 -5.30 17.33 22.98
CA HIS A 436 -4.09 17.14 22.19
C HIS A 436 -2.89 17.90 22.76
N ASP A 437 -1.71 17.36 22.56
CA ASP A 437 -0.44 18.07 22.72
C ASP A 437 -0.06 18.67 21.35
N TYR A 438 -0.20 19.99 21.22
CA TYR A 438 0.08 20.69 19.95
C TYR A 438 1.56 20.71 19.57
N ARG A 439 2.46 20.39 20.49
CA ARG A 439 3.89 20.27 20.18
C ARG A 439 4.18 19.09 19.27
N VAL A 440 3.45 17.99 19.45
CA VAL A 440 3.62 16.72 18.72
C VAL A 440 2.43 16.36 17.85
N LEU A 441 1.34 17.14 17.89
CA LEU A 441 0.08 16.93 17.17
C LEU A 441 -0.56 15.57 17.44
N GLN A 442 -0.46 15.09 18.68
CA GLN A 442 -0.96 13.79 19.13
C GLN A 442 -1.91 13.92 20.32
N PRO A 443 -2.82 12.96 20.53
CA PRO A 443 -3.69 12.96 21.70
C PRO A 443 -2.89 12.82 23.00
N ARG A 444 -3.06 13.79 23.90
CA ARG A 444 -2.50 13.73 25.26
C ARG A 444 -3.43 13.00 26.22
N ARG A 445 -4.73 13.20 26.10
CA ARG A 445 -5.74 12.53 26.91
C ARG A 445 -6.93 12.14 26.06
N VAL A 446 -7.42 10.92 26.24
CA VAL A 446 -8.66 10.44 25.62
C VAL A 446 -9.59 9.99 26.73
N THR A 447 -10.86 10.35 26.62
CA THR A 447 -11.95 9.88 27.50
C THR A 447 -12.90 9.04 26.65
N ASP A 448 -13.15 7.82 27.08
CA ASP A 448 -14.04 6.89 26.40
C ASP A 448 -15.53 7.17 26.72
N PRO A 449 -16.49 6.49 26.05
CA PRO A 449 -17.91 6.67 26.31
C PRO A 449 -18.33 6.30 27.74
N ASN A 450 -17.59 5.45 28.42
CA ASN A 450 -17.86 5.08 29.82
C ASN A 450 -17.29 6.09 30.83
N GLY A 451 -16.53 7.09 30.34
CA GLY A 451 -15.87 8.10 31.14
C GLY A 451 -14.49 7.70 31.65
N ASN A 452 -13.96 6.52 31.26
CA ASN A 452 -12.60 6.14 31.59
C ASN A 452 -11.63 6.98 30.77
N ARG A 453 -10.49 7.32 31.38
CA ARG A 453 -9.48 8.19 30.75
C ARG A 453 -8.17 7.45 30.51
N SER A 454 -7.51 7.77 29.43
CA SER A 454 -6.14 7.40 29.17
C SER A 454 -5.31 8.63 28.82
N GLU A 455 -4.07 8.68 29.33
CA GLU A 455 -3.12 9.75 29.05
C GLU A 455 -1.83 9.21 28.44
N ALA A 456 -1.19 10.04 27.61
CA ALA A 456 0.15 9.83 27.08
C ALA A 456 1.02 11.07 27.33
N ALA A 457 2.27 10.83 27.70
CA ALA A 457 3.31 11.86 27.81
C ALA A 457 4.34 11.62 26.70
N TYR A 458 4.79 12.71 26.09
CA TYR A 458 5.76 12.70 24.98
C TYR A 458 7.05 13.38 25.41
N ASP A 459 8.19 12.80 25.01
CA ASP A 459 9.51 13.40 25.23
C ASP A 459 9.76 14.61 24.30
N THR A 460 10.95 15.16 24.34
CA THR A 460 11.35 16.30 23.47
C THR A 460 11.43 15.95 22.00
N LEU A 461 11.59 14.66 21.65
CA LEU A 461 11.61 14.17 20.27
C LEU A 461 10.20 13.83 19.75
N GLY A 462 9.17 13.88 20.62
CA GLY A 462 7.81 13.49 20.28
C GLY A 462 7.54 11.99 20.40
N LEU A 463 8.45 11.22 20.98
CA LEU A 463 8.24 9.80 21.26
C LEU A 463 7.38 9.65 22.53
N VAL A 464 6.54 8.61 22.56
CA VAL A 464 5.75 8.30 23.76
C VAL A 464 6.69 7.88 24.89
N ALA A 465 6.75 8.68 25.95
CA ALA A 465 7.58 8.41 27.12
C ALA A 465 6.84 7.65 28.22
N GLY A 466 5.52 7.77 28.28
CA GLY A 466 4.71 7.03 29.24
C GLY A 466 3.22 7.14 28.96
N SER A 467 2.45 6.25 29.55
CA SER A 467 0.99 6.25 29.47
C SER A 467 0.37 5.94 30.83
N ALA A 468 -0.88 6.38 31.02
CA ALA A 468 -1.68 6.05 32.19
C ALA A 468 -3.11 5.69 31.79
N VAL A 469 -3.61 4.58 32.34
CA VAL A 469 -5.03 4.20 32.30
C VAL A 469 -5.64 4.65 33.62
N MET A 470 -6.57 5.58 33.54
CA MET A 470 -7.12 6.30 34.68
C MET A 470 -8.59 5.91 34.91
N GLY A 471 -9.07 6.06 36.11
CA GLY A 471 -10.51 6.03 36.38
C GLY A 471 -11.27 7.20 35.78
N LYS A 472 -12.56 7.25 36.03
CA LYS A 472 -13.45 8.34 35.57
C LYS A 472 -13.10 9.67 36.26
N VAL A 473 -13.65 10.75 35.72
CA VAL A 473 -13.50 12.08 36.32
C VAL A 473 -14.05 12.07 37.76
N GLY A 474 -13.21 12.46 38.73
CA GLY A 474 -13.55 12.46 40.14
C GLY A 474 -13.24 11.14 40.86
N GLU A 475 -12.86 10.09 40.18
CA GLU A 475 -12.37 8.85 40.77
C GLU A 475 -10.86 8.88 40.96
N SER A 476 -10.37 8.28 42.04
CA SER A 476 -8.95 8.07 42.31
C SER A 476 -8.44 6.70 41.81
N ALA A 477 -9.28 5.97 41.08
CA ALA A 477 -8.96 4.66 40.51
C ALA A 477 -7.97 4.76 39.37
N GLY A 478 -7.25 3.65 39.12
CA GLY A 478 -6.30 3.54 38.03
C GLY A 478 -4.93 4.17 38.29
N ASP A 479 -4.31 4.69 37.25
CA ASP A 479 -2.95 5.22 37.24
C ASP A 479 -2.94 6.73 36.94
N SER A 480 -1.77 7.38 36.96
CA SER A 480 -1.65 8.82 36.72
C SER A 480 -0.28 9.18 36.18
N LEU A 481 -0.22 10.21 35.34
CA LEU A 481 1.03 10.85 34.92
C LEU A 481 1.39 12.07 35.79
N ASP A 482 0.74 12.26 36.93
CA ASP A 482 1.08 13.35 37.86
C ASP A 482 2.53 13.17 38.36
N GLY A 483 3.36 14.20 38.21
CA GLY A 483 4.77 14.15 38.53
C GLY A 483 5.66 13.34 37.59
N PHE A 484 5.11 12.83 36.48
CA PHE A 484 5.87 12.04 35.51
C PHE A 484 6.82 12.93 34.69
N SER A 485 8.10 12.60 34.69
CA SER A 485 9.11 13.25 33.84
C SER A 485 9.24 12.50 32.52
N ALA A 486 8.83 13.10 31.42
CA ALA A 486 8.91 12.47 30.09
C ALA A 486 10.37 12.31 29.60
N ASN A 487 11.24 13.27 29.95
CA ASN A 487 12.65 13.24 29.54
C ASN A 487 13.50 12.64 30.65
N LEU A 488 14.28 11.63 30.31
CA LEU A 488 15.28 11.05 31.20
C LEU A 488 16.67 11.57 30.84
N THR A 489 17.52 11.72 31.86
CA THR A 489 18.94 11.99 31.67
C THR A 489 19.70 10.72 31.26
N GLU A 490 20.84 10.87 30.58
CA GLU A 490 21.71 9.73 30.27
C GLU A 490 22.10 8.94 31.52
N ALA A 491 22.36 9.63 32.63
CA ALA A 491 22.70 8.98 33.90
C ALA A 491 21.55 8.07 34.40
N GLN A 492 20.30 8.50 34.26
CA GLN A 492 19.14 7.68 34.64
C GLN A 492 18.97 6.47 33.72
N ILE A 493 19.19 6.63 32.40
CA ILE A 493 19.13 5.53 31.44
C ILE A 493 20.24 4.52 31.70
N THR A 494 21.47 4.98 31.96
CA THR A 494 22.61 4.11 32.30
C THR A 494 22.40 3.37 33.61
N ALA A 495 21.94 4.07 34.67
CA ALA A 495 21.62 3.44 35.95
C ALA A 495 20.55 2.36 35.80
N PHE A 496 19.47 2.67 35.04
CA PHE A 496 18.44 1.70 34.74
C PHE A 496 19.01 0.45 34.04
N LEU A 497 19.86 0.59 33.04
CA LEU A 497 20.39 -0.55 32.31
C LEU A 497 21.34 -1.40 33.21
N THR A 498 21.97 -0.79 34.20
CA THR A 498 22.83 -1.49 35.16
C THR A 498 22.02 -2.38 36.09
N ASP A 499 20.89 -1.88 36.62
CA ASP A 499 19.98 -2.66 37.47
C ASP A 499 18.51 -2.27 37.13
N PRO A 500 17.94 -2.89 36.08
CA PRO A 500 16.59 -2.52 35.62
C PRO A 500 15.50 -2.77 36.68
N LEU A 501 15.61 -3.85 37.45
CA LEU A 501 14.57 -4.21 38.42
C LEU A 501 14.55 -3.24 39.61
N ALA A 502 15.72 -2.79 40.09
CA ALA A 502 15.81 -1.82 41.16
C ALA A 502 15.30 -0.42 40.74
N HIS A 503 15.55 -0.01 39.51
CA HIS A 503 15.24 1.33 39.04
C HIS A 503 13.84 1.46 38.39
N ALA A 504 13.27 0.37 37.87
CA ALA A 504 11.99 0.40 37.15
C ALA A 504 10.83 0.99 37.97
N PRO A 505 10.60 0.62 39.26
CA PRO A 505 9.49 1.18 40.02
C PRO A 505 9.56 2.70 40.19
N ALA A 506 10.76 3.24 40.45
CA ALA A 506 10.95 4.67 40.62
C ALA A 506 10.75 5.45 39.32
N LEU A 507 11.23 4.90 38.19
CA LEU A 507 11.06 5.50 36.86
C LEU A 507 9.60 5.43 36.39
N LEU A 508 8.89 4.35 36.70
CA LEU A 508 7.48 4.20 36.36
C LEU A 508 6.58 5.17 37.15
N GLY A 509 6.90 5.39 38.43
CA GLY A 509 6.10 6.23 39.32
C GLY A 509 4.67 5.72 39.42
N ARG A 510 3.69 6.57 39.09
CA ARG A 510 2.27 6.23 39.05
C ARG A 510 1.73 5.92 37.66
N ALA A 511 2.58 5.92 36.63
CA ALA A 511 2.18 5.60 35.25
C ALA A 511 1.81 4.13 35.09
N SER A 512 0.92 3.81 34.13
CA SER A 512 0.66 2.41 33.70
C SER A 512 1.85 1.82 32.99
N SER A 513 2.47 2.60 32.11
CA SER A 513 3.67 2.20 31.42
C SER A 513 4.64 3.35 31.22
N ARG A 514 5.92 2.99 31.16
CA ARG A 514 6.99 3.89 30.80
C ARG A 514 7.82 3.30 29.67
N PHE A 515 8.20 4.16 28.72
CA PHE A 515 9.07 3.84 27.62
C PHE A 515 10.41 4.58 27.80
N LEU A 516 11.51 3.87 27.65
CA LEU A 516 12.84 4.40 27.67
C LEU A 516 13.50 4.16 26.33
N TYR A 517 14.24 5.15 25.84
CA TYR A 517 14.96 5.08 24.57
C TYR A 517 16.41 5.47 24.77
N ASP A 518 17.36 4.59 24.44
CA ASP A 518 18.77 4.93 24.36
C ASP A 518 19.22 4.95 22.90
N LEU A 519 18.94 6.07 22.23
CA LEU A 519 19.22 6.27 20.81
C LEU A 519 20.71 6.58 20.54
N HIS A 520 21.48 6.95 21.58
CA HIS A 520 22.86 7.40 21.44
C HIS A 520 23.89 6.39 21.96
N ARG A 521 23.46 5.22 22.38
CA ARG A 521 24.33 4.21 22.99
C ARG A 521 25.47 3.78 22.09
N TYR A 522 25.20 3.62 20.78
CA TYR A 522 26.26 3.27 19.83
C TYR A 522 27.40 4.32 19.79
N ARG A 523 27.05 5.60 19.85
CA ARG A 523 28.07 6.67 19.86
C ARG A 523 28.91 6.70 21.14
N ARG A 524 28.35 6.27 22.28
CA ARG A 524 29.04 6.26 23.57
C ARG A 524 29.83 5.00 23.82
N GLU A 525 29.29 3.84 23.46
CA GLU A 525 29.73 2.54 23.92
C GLU A 525 30.00 1.53 22.79
N VAL A 526 29.71 1.90 21.52
CA VAL A 526 29.76 0.97 20.38
C VAL A 526 28.85 -0.26 20.62
N GLN A 527 27.71 -0.02 21.28
CA GLN A 527 26.72 -1.04 21.62
C GLN A 527 25.38 -0.70 20.94
N PRO A 528 24.53 -1.70 20.63
CA PRO A 528 23.21 -1.46 20.06
C PRO A 528 22.38 -0.51 20.93
N GLY A 529 21.62 0.37 20.28
CA GLY A 529 20.58 1.12 20.95
C GLY A 529 19.51 0.19 21.52
N PHE A 530 18.79 0.63 22.55
CA PHE A 530 17.68 -0.14 23.09
C PHE A 530 16.46 0.71 23.40
N THR A 531 15.33 0.05 23.40
CA THR A 531 14.07 0.54 23.96
C THR A 531 13.70 -0.36 25.13
N ALA A 532 13.30 0.23 26.26
CA ALA A 532 12.73 -0.54 27.35
C ALA A 532 11.28 -0.13 27.61
N VAL A 533 10.45 -1.10 27.95
CA VAL A 533 9.07 -0.91 28.39
C VAL A 533 8.96 -1.41 29.81
N ILE A 534 8.50 -0.54 30.70
CA ILE A 534 8.14 -0.86 32.07
C ILE A 534 6.63 -0.72 32.19
N ALA A 535 5.92 -1.78 32.51
CA ALA A 535 4.47 -1.76 32.73
C ALA A 535 4.16 -2.30 34.13
N ARG A 536 3.18 -1.69 34.81
CA ARG A 536 2.73 -2.20 36.11
C ARG A 536 1.76 -3.36 35.94
N GLU A 537 1.77 -4.29 36.89
CA GLU A 537 0.83 -5.41 36.90
C GLU A 537 -0.49 -5.09 37.58
N ARG A 538 -0.48 -4.14 38.53
CA ARG A 538 -1.65 -3.69 39.31
C ARG A 538 -1.68 -2.17 39.25
N HIS A 539 -2.86 -1.59 39.15
CA HIS A 539 -3.00 -0.13 39.14
C HIS A 539 -2.41 0.54 40.39
N ALA A 540 -1.87 1.73 40.21
CA ALA A 540 -1.25 2.49 41.30
C ALA A 540 -2.24 2.77 42.46
N ALA A 541 -3.52 2.95 42.12
CA ALA A 541 -4.57 3.15 43.12
C ALA A 541 -4.92 1.89 43.94
N GLU A 542 -4.60 0.71 43.42
CA GLU A 542 -4.85 -0.59 44.05
C GLU A 542 -3.66 -1.13 44.83
N THR A 543 -2.49 -0.48 44.70
CA THR A 543 -1.27 -0.88 45.39
C THR A 543 -1.32 -0.33 46.83
N PRO A 544 -1.28 -1.18 47.87
CA PRO A 544 -1.30 -0.72 49.26
C PRO A 544 -0.12 0.20 49.58
N PRO A 545 -0.30 1.17 50.47
CA PRO A 545 0.80 2.04 50.91
C PRO A 545 1.96 1.25 51.51
N GLY A 546 3.17 1.45 50.96
CA GLY A 546 4.39 0.77 51.40
C GLY A 546 4.66 -0.58 50.70
N GLU A 547 3.74 -1.07 49.88
CA GLU A 547 3.97 -2.24 49.05
C GLU A 547 4.74 -1.86 47.76
N ALA A 548 5.69 -2.71 47.35
CA ALA A 548 6.42 -2.50 46.11
C ALA A 548 5.51 -2.75 44.89
N THR A 549 5.60 -1.89 43.90
CA THR A 549 4.91 -2.08 42.62
C THR A 549 5.50 -3.24 41.86
N ALA A 550 4.72 -4.29 41.61
CA ALA A 550 5.09 -5.34 40.66
C ALA A 550 5.08 -4.79 39.23
N VAL A 551 6.15 -5.05 38.50
CA VAL A 551 6.34 -4.53 37.14
C VAL A 551 6.71 -5.64 36.17
N GLN A 552 6.18 -5.54 34.96
CA GLN A 552 6.65 -6.25 33.79
C GLN A 552 7.68 -5.38 33.09
N LEU A 553 8.77 -5.98 32.66
CA LEU A 553 9.89 -5.29 32.03
C LEU A 553 10.29 -6.01 30.75
N SER A 554 10.50 -5.25 29.70
CA SER A 554 11.04 -5.75 28.44
C SER A 554 12.07 -4.78 27.90
N LEU A 555 13.21 -5.30 27.46
CA LEU A 555 14.25 -4.57 26.75
C LEU A 555 14.32 -5.12 25.31
N SER A 556 14.37 -4.24 24.33
CA SER A 556 14.52 -4.58 22.91
C SER A 556 15.73 -3.86 22.35
N TYR A 557 16.71 -4.61 21.88
CA TYR A 557 17.94 -4.12 21.27
C TYR A 557 17.77 -4.07 19.77
N SER A 558 18.20 -2.98 19.15
CA SER A 558 18.10 -2.77 17.70
C SER A 558 19.47 -2.52 17.07
N ASP A 559 19.60 -2.94 15.82
CA ASP A 559 20.76 -2.60 14.99
C ASP A 559 20.65 -1.15 14.45
N GLY A 560 21.68 -0.72 13.70
CA GLY A 560 21.70 0.61 13.09
C GLY A 560 20.63 0.86 12.01
N ALA A 561 19.93 -0.18 11.55
CA ALA A 561 18.82 -0.10 10.62
C ALA A 561 17.44 -0.16 11.31
N GLY A 562 17.40 -0.15 12.64
CA GLY A 562 16.17 -0.16 13.43
C GLY A 562 15.52 -1.54 13.57
N ARG A 563 16.19 -2.63 13.19
CA ARG A 563 15.67 -3.99 13.33
C ARG A 563 15.98 -4.53 14.73
N VAL A 564 15.00 -5.22 15.33
CA VAL A 564 15.21 -5.87 16.65
C VAL A 564 16.12 -7.08 16.47
N ILE A 565 17.28 -7.06 17.14
CA ILE A 565 18.26 -8.14 17.12
C ILE A 565 18.13 -9.06 18.33
N GLN A 566 17.61 -8.58 19.45
CA GLN A 566 17.34 -9.37 20.66
C GLN A 566 16.35 -8.64 21.55
N SER A 567 15.51 -9.39 22.26
CA SER A 567 14.71 -8.86 23.36
C SER A 567 15.00 -9.65 24.63
N LYS A 568 14.92 -8.98 25.80
CA LYS A 568 15.14 -9.60 27.11
C LYS A 568 14.03 -9.21 28.08
N THR A 569 13.57 -10.20 28.84
CA THR A 569 12.58 -10.01 29.91
C THR A 569 13.05 -10.73 31.18
N PRO A 570 12.75 -10.22 32.40
CA PRO A 570 13.05 -10.95 33.61
C PRO A 570 12.36 -12.32 33.65
N ALA A 571 13.00 -13.29 34.25
CA ALA A 571 12.45 -14.62 34.47
C ALA A 571 12.44 -14.96 35.96
N GLU A 572 11.65 -15.97 36.33
CA GLU A 572 11.64 -16.54 37.67
C GLU A 572 13.05 -17.00 38.07
N PRO A 573 13.41 -16.91 39.37
CA PRO A 573 14.70 -17.43 39.87
C PRO A 573 14.95 -18.88 39.45
N GLY A 574 16.18 -19.19 39.09
CA GLY A 574 16.52 -20.53 38.62
C GLY A 574 17.89 -20.58 37.98
N PRO A 575 18.37 -21.77 37.56
CA PRO A 575 19.64 -21.93 36.88
C PRO A 575 19.60 -21.44 35.44
N LEU A 576 20.76 -21.09 34.88
CA LEU A 576 20.87 -20.77 33.43
C LEU A 576 20.87 -22.04 32.60
N THR A 577 21.53 -23.08 33.07
CA THR A 577 21.51 -24.44 32.52
C THR A 577 21.16 -25.45 33.63
N PRO A 578 20.68 -26.64 33.33
CA PRO A 578 20.32 -27.63 34.35
C PRO A 578 21.41 -27.97 35.36
N GLU A 579 22.68 -27.78 35.00
CA GLU A 579 23.87 -28.13 35.80
C GLU A 579 24.37 -27.00 36.69
N GLU A 580 23.85 -25.76 36.48
CA GLU A 580 24.33 -24.57 37.19
C GLU A 580 23.50 -24.31 38.47
N PRO A 581 24.08 -23.60 39.47
CA PRO A 581 23.32 -23.18 40.63
C PRO A 581 22.25 -22.14 40.25
N PRO A 582 21.11 -22.09 40.98
CA PRO A 582 20.07 -21.12 40.70
C PRO A 582 20.55 -19.69 40.99
N LEU A 583 20.20 -18.78 40.08
CA LEU A 583 20.35 -17.33 40.22
C LEU A 583 19.07 -16.71 40.76
N ALA A 584 19.19 -15.69 41.59
CA ALA A 584 18.08 -14.90 42.12
C ALA A 584 17.42 -14.01 41.02
N VAL A 585 18.21 -13.57 40.07
CA VAL A 585 17.79 -12.77 38.93
C VAL A 585 18.37 -13.39 37.67
N ARG A 586 17.50 -13.72 36.74
CA ARG A 586 17.87 -14.16 35.39
C ARG A 586 16.89 -13.58 34.37
N TRP A 587 17.31 -13.63 33.13
CA TRP A 587 16.60 -13.04 32.00
C TRP A 587 16.28 -14.11 30.97
N VAL A 588 15.09 -14.08 30.39
CA VAL A 588 14.82 -14.77 29.14
C VAL A 588 15.25 -13.82 28.02
N ALA A 589 16.29 -14.20 27.30
CA ALA A 589 16.69 -13.56 26.07
C ALA A 589 16.02 -14.27 24.89
N THR A 590 15.39 -13.53 23.98
CA THR A 590 15.07 -14.10 22.66
C THR A 590 16.37 -14.48 21.97
N GLY A 591 16.36 -15.59 21.20
CA GLY A 591 17.54 -15.99 20.47
C GLY A 591 18.03 -14.88 19.53
N TRP A 592 19.32 -14.86 19.30
CA TRP A 592 19.91 -13.90 18.38
C TRP A 592 19.39 -14.12 16.96
N THR A 593 18.95 -13.03 16.31
CA THR A 593 18.57 -13.06 14.90
C THR A 593 19.74 -12.63 14.03
N VAL A 594 20.17 -13.51 13.12
CA VAL A 594 21.21 -13.22 12.12
C VAL A 594 20.51 -12.82 10.83
N TYR A 595 20.88 -11.65 10.29
CA TYR A 595 20.35 -11.13 9.03
C TYR A 595 21.37 -11.31 7.90
N ASN A 596 20.88 -11.49 6.68
CA ASN A 596 21.73 -11.49 5.49
C ASN A 596 22.02 -10.07 4.97
N ASN A 597 22.78 -9.96 3.89
CA ASN A 597 23.13 -8.70 3.23
C ASN A 597 21.93 -7.85 2.76
N LYS A 598 20.74 -8.44 2.58
CA LYS A 598 19.49 -7.73 2.25
C LYS A 598 18.57 -7.51 3.46
N GLY A 599 19.08 -7.72 4.67
CA GLY A 599 18.34 -7.50 5.90
C GLY A 599 17.23 -8.53 6.17
N LYS A 600 17.27 -9.71 5.55
CA LYS A 600 16.34 -10.80 5.84
C LYS A 600 16.88 -11.69 6.94
N PRO A 601 16.05 -12.15 7.91
CA PRO A 601 16.51 -13.05 8.97
C PRO A 601 16.83 -14.42 8.38
N VAL A 602 18.08 -14.87 8.49
CA VAL A 602 18.53 -16.18 7.99
C VAL A 602 18.66 -17.21 9.08
N ARG A 603 18.92 -16.78 10.33
CA ARG A 603 18.89 -17.63 11.51
C ARG A 603 18.20 -16.92 12.64
N GLN A 604 17.38 -17.64 13.36
CA GLN A 604 16.79 -17.19 14.62
C GLN A 604 17.04 -18.28 15.65
N TYR A 605 17.92 -17.97 16.59
CA TYR A 605 18.24 -18.89 17.69
C TYR A 605 17.07 -18.95 18.67
N GLU A 606 16.93 -20.08 19.33
CA GLU A 606 15.92 -20.27 20.36
C GLU A 606 16.16 -19.37 21.57
N PRO A 607 15.11 -19.03 22.33
CA PRO A 607 15.26 -18.32 23.60
C PRO A 607 16.15 -19.07 24.58
N PHE A 608 16.89 -18.32 25.39
CA PHE A 608 17.76 -18.89 26.42
C PHE A 608 17.71 -18.05 27.69
N PHE A 609 18.16 -18.63 28.80
CA PHE A 609 18.36 -17.89 30.05
C PHE A 609 19.69 -17.18 30.06
N ASP A 610 19.68 -15.93 30.55
CA ASP A 610 20.86 -15.07 30.65
C ASP A 610 20.95 -14.47 32.06
N ASP A 611 22.18 -14.18 32.53
CA ASP A 611 22.46 -13.55 33.83
C ASP A 611 22.43 -12.01 33.76
N SER A 612 22.34 -11.44 32.56
CA SER A 612 22.46 -10.00 32.34
C SER A 612 21.33 -9.45 31.49
N PRO A 613 20.82 -8.25 31.80
CA PRO A 613 19.90 -7.52 30.92
C PRO A 613 20.56 -7.02 29.65
N VAL A 614 21.90 -6.85 29.66
CA VAL A 614 22.66 -6.21 28.59
C VAL A 614 22.81 -7.14 27.39
N TYR A 615 22.71 -6.57 26.17
CA TYR A 615 23.05 -7.29 24.96
C TYR A 615 24.54 -7.66 24.92
N LEU A 616 24.82 -8.93 24.70
CA LEU A 616 26.17 -9.46 24.52
C LEU A 616 26.33 -9.94 23.07
N PRO A 617 27.15 -9.25 22.27
CA PRO A 617 27.40 -9.67 20.89
C PRO A 617 27.95 -11.10 20.84
N GLY A 618 27.45 -11.88 19.86
CA GLY A 618 27.96 -13.25 19.62
C GLY A 618 27.54 -14.32 20.62
N LYS A 619 26.78 -14.01 21.65
CA LYS A 619 26.24 -15.02 22.57
C LYS A 619 25.15 -15.84 21.85
N ARG A 620 25.60 -16.88 21.16
CA ARG A 620 24.73 -17.84 20.44
C ARG A 620 24.50 -19.03 21.35
N VAL A 621 23.27 -19.22 21.80
CA VAL A 621 22.90 -20.32 22.67
C VAL A 621 21.78 -21.11 22.00
N GLY A 622 21.83 -22.43 22.11
CA GLY A 622 20.82 -23.33 21.58
C GLY A 622 20.94 -23.55 20.08
N THR A 623 19.86 -24.03 19.53
CA THR A 623 19.71 -24.34 18.11
C THR A 623 19.03 -23.17 17.36
N SER A 624 19.08 -23.22 16.04
CA SER A 624 18.38 -22.22 15.22
C SER A 624 17.76 -22.89 14.01
N SER A 625 16.56 -22.49 13.64
CA SER A 625 16.07 -22.73 12.28
C SER A 625 16.88 -21.87 11.29
N VAL A 626 17.01 -22.38 10.05
CA VAL A 626 17.69 -21.68 8.95
C VAL A 626 16.68 -21.40 7.86
N LEU A 627 16.58 -20.13 7.46
CA LEU A 627 15.72 -19.69 6.36
C LEU A 627 16.56 -19.45 5.12
N PHE A 628 16.10 -20.00 4.02
CA PHE A 628 16.70 -19.82 2.70
C PHE A 628 15.77 -18.95 1.85
N TYR A 629 16.39 -18.03 1.15
CA TYR A 629 15.67 -17.06 0.33
C TYR A 629 16.04 -17.19 -1.13
N ASP A 630 15.08 -16.93 -2.01
CA ASP A 630 15.40 -16.66 -3.40
C ASP A 630 16.01 -15.24 -3.54
N PRO A 631 16.58 -14.91 -4.71
CA PRO A 631 17.15 -13.59 -4.94
C PRO A 631 16.16 -12.42 -4.78
N LEU A 632 14.85 -12.65 -4.94
CA LEU A 632 13.80 -11.64 -4.69
C LEU A 632 13.47 -11.45 -3.20
N GLY A 633 14.03 -12.27 -2.31
CA GLY A 633 13.84 -12.17 -0.86
C GLY A 633 12.60 -12.89 -0.33
N ARG A 634 12.09 -13.87 -1.06
CA ARG A 634 11.00 -14.76 -0.60
C ARG A 634 11.61 -16.02 0.02
N VAL A 635 11.02 -16.53 1.10
CA VAL A 635 11.48 -17.78 1.73
C VAL A 635 11.16 -18.95 0.80
N VAL A 636 12.18 -19.67 0.36
CA VAL A 636 12.06 -20.86 -0.51
C VAL A 636 12.27 -22.16 0.24
N ALA A 637 12.92 -22.12 1.39
CA ALA A 637 13.04 -23.29 2.26
C ALA A 637 13.29 -22.86 3.71
N SER A 638 12.90 -23.70 4.65
CA SER A 638 13.30 -23.62 6.05
C SER A 638 13.82 -24.97 6.51
N LEU A 639 14.96 -24.96 7.21
CA LEU A 639 15.56 -26.12 7.86
C LEU A 639 15.39 -25.98 9.36
N GLN A 640 14.72 -26.94 9.99
CA GLN A 640 14.51 -26.98 11.43
C GLN A 640 15.70 -27.60 12.16
N PRO A 641 15.83 -27.37 13.49
CA PRO A 641 16.92 -27.96 14.28
C PRO A 641 16.97 -29.47 14.30
N ASP A 642 15.85 -30.14 14.11
CA ASP A 642 15.73 -31.61 14.02
C ASP A 642 16.06 -32.16 12.63
N HIS A 643 16.59 -31.32 11.73
CA HIS A 643 16.88 -31.60 10.34
C HIS A 643 15.65 -31.86 9.44
N THR A 644 14.44 -31.66 9.92
CA THR A 644 13.28 -31.56 9.04
C THR A 644 13.32 -30.26 8.25
N TRP A 645 12.74 -30.28 7.06
CA TRP A 645 12.73 -29.08 6.22
C TRP A 645 11.41 -28.95 5.48
N SER A 646 11.07 -27.72 5.13
CA SER A 646 9.97 -27.38 4.25
C SER A 646 10.49 -26.58 3.06
N LYS A 647 9.80 -26.68 1.93
CA LYS A 647 10.14 -25.95 0.70
C LYS A 647 8.89 -25.30 0.13
N SER A 648 9.05 -24.05 -0.33
CA SER A 648 8.02 -23.31 -1.08
C SER A 648 8.48 -23.17 -2.52
N LEU A 649 7.62 -23.54 -3.45
CA LEU A 649 7.83 -23.35 -4.88
C LEU A 649 6.94 -22.20 -5.35
N PHE A 650 7.50 -21.33 -6.19
CA PHE A 650 6.78 -20.24 -6.84
C PHE A 650 6.73 -20.55 -8.33
N SER A 651 5.52 -20.54 -8.88
CA SER A 651 5.25 -20.84 -10.30
C SER A 651 4.46 -19.70 -10.96
#